data_a318e5fb9f6c9dda2229654099d8f3c3
#
_entry.id   a318e5fb9f6c9dda2229654099d8f3c3
#
_cell.length_a   1.000
_cell.length_b   1.000
_cell.length_c   1.000
_cell.angle_alpha   90.00
_cell.angle_beta   90.00
_cell.angle_gamma   90.00
#
_symmetry.space_group_name_H-M   'P 1'
#
loop_
_entity.id
_entity.type
_entity.pdbx_description
1 polymer ?
#
loop_
_entity_poly.entity_id
_entity_poly.type
_entity_poly.pdbx_seq_one_letter_code
_entity_poly.pdbx_strand_id
1 'polypeptide(L)'
;MCGIFGIVAHHARVPAEVLERATRSLAHRGPDDSGTVILRDSAREADEIGLGNRRLAILDLSPQGHQPMNDPATGNWVVYNGEVYNFREVRTKLEQSGLYFRSNSDTEVILKAYGHWGERCLHEFRGMFAFALWDAQRHRVFVARDPMGIKPMYFYQSDRYFMFSSEVRTLLGTGLVPRVIDCSGLLNYLTFGSLYDPNTLVEGVSALRPGCYLIWEEGQVKQEQYWDLVGPILGEDCDPACAGAEKRGELETQVAEMLDESVRRQLVSDVPVGVFLSGGIDSSSLVDILSRNGTRPSTFSIVFREADYSEGEYSRAVAQHFRTDHHEIMVAQSDFFAAIHPAIHAMDLPTIDGINTYFVSEQTRAAGVKVVLSGLGGDEMFAGYSSFRTVPRMERFARAWDCMPKAVRSPLASMFRTLAPANDQNRKLIALSRNGGGIVHPYFLSRMLFTLEQQNQLLPAMETNSAAFLRAQKPLTESLSRALGLDPVNRVSYLEARCYMLNTLLRDSDFMSMAHGLEVRVPLIDHRLARRILALPGSWKLDSGTPKPLLVGALDGRLPEQIVHRRKRGFTLPFEHWLRDALRPMVEDNLRKIGDGVLRTLISERVVRSVWQDFLEGRTSWSRPWSLYVLQCWCQRHLSN
;
A
#
# COMPACT_ATOMS: atom_id res chain seq x y z
N MET A 1 -4.97 -6.53 -14.00
CA MET A 1 -3.63 -6.42 -13.32
C MET A 1 -2.78 -7.64 -13.57
N CYS A 2 -1.47 -7.53 -13.38
CA CYS A 2 -0.53 -8.55 -13.83
C CYS A 2 0.48 -8.89 -12.72
N GLY A 3 1.25 -9.94 -12.94
CA GLY A 3 2.47 -10.21 -12.22
C GLY A 3 3.64 -10.06 -13.19
N ILE A 4 4.65 -9.26 -12.85
CA ILE A 4 5.83 -9.05 -13.66
C ILE A 4 7.09 -9.52 -12.94
N PHE A 5 8.01 -10.06 -13.72
CA PHE A 5 9.35 -10.44 -13.27
C PHE A 5 10.36 -10.09 -14.37
N GLY A 6 11.55 -9.68 -13.95
CA GLY A 6 12.66 -9.53 -14.87
C GLY A 6 14.00 -9.81 -14.20
N ILE A 7 14.96 -10.24 -15.01
CA ILE A 7 16.31 -10.55 -14.61
C ILE A 7 17.28 -10.05 -15.68
N VAL A 8 18.27 -9.28 -15.27
CA VAL A 8 19.44 -8.95 -16.10
C VAL A 8 20.62 -9.74 -15.57
N ALA A 9 21.22 -10.52 -16.44
CA ALA A 9 22.44 -11.27 -16.15
C ALA A 9 23.64 -10.49 -16.72
N HIS A 10 24.39 -9.83 -15.84
CA HIS A 10 25.55 -9.03 -16.19
C HIS A 10 26.78 -9.91 -16.39
N HIS A 11 27.37 -9.88 -17.57
CA HIS A 11 28.44 -10.79 -18.00
C HIS A 11 28.12 -12.27 -17.78
N ALA A 12 26.84 -12.62 -17.91
CA ALA A 12 26.32 -13.96 -17.65
C ALA A 12 25.08 -14.26 -18.52
N ARG A 13 24.60 -15.50 -18.46
CA ARG A 13 23.36 -15.88 -19.11
C ARG A 13 22.19 -15.89 -18.13
N VAL A 14 21.01 -15.58 -18.64
CA VAL A 14 19.75 -15.75 -17.92
C VAL A 14 19.42 -17.26 -17.88
N PRO A 15 19.28 -17.86 -16.68
CA PRO A 15 18.84 -19.24 -16.61
C PRO A 15 17.33 -19.32 -16.97
N ALA A 16 17.01 -19.92 -18.12
CA ALA A 16 15.64 -20.00 -18.64
C ALA A 16 14.66 -20.62 -17.62
N GLU A 17 15.08 -21.68 -16.93
CA GLU A 17 14.27 -22.33 -15.89
C GLU A 17 13.95 -21.40 -14.71
N VAL A 18 14.87 -20.49 -14.34
CA VAL A 18 14.64 -19.49 -13.30
C VAL A 18 13.60 -18.49 -13.77
N LEU A 19 13.72 -17.99 -15.01
CA LEU A 19 12.75 -17.05 -15.60
C LEU A 19 11.35 -17.66 -15.65
N GLU A 20 11.22 -18.89 -16.14
CA GLU A 20 9.93 -19.59 -16.22
C GLU A 20 9.34 -19.88 -14.84
N ARG A 21 10.15 -20.37 -13.88
CA ARG A 21 9.70 -20.64 -12.51
C ARG A 21 9.23 -19.37 -11.81
N ALA A 22 9.99 -18.27 -11.91
CA ALA A 22 9.64 -16.98 -11.34
C ALA A 22 8.34 -16.44 -11.97
N THR A 23 8.20 -16.48 -13.29
CA THR A 23 6.98 -16.07 -13.98
C THR A 23 5.78 -16.93 -13.55
N ARG A 24 5.95 -18.24 -13.46
CA ARG A 24 4.89 -19.16 -13.02
C ARG A 24 4.44 -18.90 -11.58
N SER A 25 5.33 -18.49 -10.70
CA SER A 25 5.00 -18.18 -9.29
C SER A 25 4.00 -17.02 -9.15
N LEU A 26 3.86 -16.17 -10.17
CA LEU A 26 2.93 -15.04 -10.25
C LEU A 26 1.56 -15.43 -10.87
N ALA A 27 1.28 -16.72 -11.12
CA ALA A 27 0.06 -17.16 -11.82
C ALA A 27 -1.25 -16.72 -11.15
N HIS A 28 -1.27 -16.60 -9.82
CA HIS A 28 -2.42 -16.12 -9.04
C HIS A 28 -2.78 -14.66 -9.38
N ARG A 29 -1.79 -13.81 -9.72
CA ARG A 29 -2.02 -12.42 -10.12
C ARG A 29 -2.62 -12.30 -11.53
N GLY A 30 -2.15 -13.14 -12.44
CA GLY A 30 -2.55 -13.09 -13.84
C GLY A 30 -2.83 -14.49 -14.42
N PRO A 31 -4.06 -15.00 -14.25
CA PRO A 31 -4.42 -16.34 -14.73
C PRO A 31 -4.71 -16.43 -16.22
N ASP A 32 -4.96 -15.28 -16.91
CA ASP A 32 -5.54 -15.29 -18.26
C ASP A 32 -4.50 -15.51 -19.36
N ASP A 33 -3.25 -15.05 -19.18
CA ASP A 33 -2.18 -15.18 -20.18
C ASP A 33 -0.78 -15.22 -19.51
N SER A 34 0.23 -15.72 -20.25
CA SER A 34 1.59 -15.86 -19.76
C SER A 34 2.60 -15.75 -20.89
N GLY A 35 3.64 -14.94 -20.69
CA GLY A 35 4.75 -14.84 -21.65
C GLY A 35 6.10 -14.67 -20.98
N THR A 36 7.14 -15.19 -21.66
CA THR A 36 8.55 -14.98 -21.29
C THR A 36 9.37 -14.69 -22.53
N VAL A 37 10.41 -13.87 -22.40
CA VAL A 37 11.39 -13.63 -23.46
C VAL A 37 12.79 -13.49 -22.86
N ILE A 38 13.80 -14.01 -23.55
CA ILE A 38 15.22 -13.76 -23.25
C ILE A 38 15.80 -12.96 -24.43
N LEU A 39 16.31 -11.79 -24.12
CA LEU A 39 16.92 -10.87 -25.07
C LEU A 39 18.43 -10.84 -24.85
N ARG A 40 19.17 -10.64 -25.95
CA ARG A 40 20.61 -10.40 -25.90
C ARG A 40 20.88 -8.95 -26.22
N ASP A 41 21.75 -8.34 -25.43
CA ASP A 41 22.21 -6.99 -25.72
C ASP A 41 23.14 -7.04 -26.95
N SER A 42 22.72 -6.37 -28.03
CA SER A 42 23.50 -6.35 -29.27
C SER A 42 24.84 -5.61 -29.16
N ALA A 43 24.96 -4.70 -28.20
CA ALA A 43 26.22 -3.96 -27.96
C ALA A 43 27.12 -4.65 -26.92
N ARG A 44 26.52 -5.50 -26.07
CA ARG A 44 27.20 -6.19 -24.98
C ARG A 44 26.80 -7.66 -24.99
N GLU A 45 27.40 -8.43 -25.91
CA GLU A 45 27.05 -9.85 -26.12
C GLU A 45 27.10 -10.73 -24.86
N ALA A 46 27.72 -10.25 -23.79
CA ALA A 46 27.81 -10.92 -22.48
C ALA A 46 26.61 -10.67 -21.56
N ASP A 47 25.73 -9.72 -21.87
CA ASP A 47 24.56 -9.40 -21.06
C ASP A 47 23.27 -9.97 -21.67
N GLU A 48 22.48 -10.65 -20.86
CA GLU A 48 21.16 -11.15 -21.26
C GLU A 48 20.06 -10.58 -20.36
N ILE A 49 18.89 -10.27 -20.94
CA ILE A 49 17.73 -9.73 -20.25
C ILE A 49 16.57 -10.73 -20.37
N GLY A 50 16.10 -11.24 -19.25
CA GLY A 50 14.89 -12.06 -19.18
C GLY A 50 13.71 -11.23 -18.70
N LEU A 51 12.59 -11.26 -19.42
CA LEU A 51 11.34 -10.62 -19.02
C LEU A 51 10.22 -11.67 -18.96
N GLY A 52 9.40 -11.62 -17.92
CA GLY A 52 8.27 -12.52 -17.71
C GLY A 52 7.02 -11.76 -17.25
N ASN A 53 5.87 -12.19 -17.74
CA ASN A 53 4.56 -11.63 -17.40
C ASN A 53 3.51 -12.71 -17.16
N ARG A 54 2.64 -12.45 -16.17
CA ARG A 54 1.37 -13.14 -15.96
C ARG A 54 0.26 -12.10 -16.05
N ARG A 55 -0.65 -12.27 -16.99
CA ARG A 55 -1.66 -11.28 -17.35
C ARG A 55 -3.03 -11.60 -16.76
N LEU A 56 -3.65 -10.61 -16.12
CA LEU A 56 -5.09 -10.53 -15.91
C LEU A 56 -5.64 -9.57 -16.97
N ALA A 57 -6.39 -10.10 -17.94
CA ALA A 57 -6.88 -9.31 -19.07
C ALA A 57 -8.11 -8.50 -18.65
N ILE A 58 -7.96 -7.18 -18.68
CA ILE A 58 -8.98 -6.18 -18.34
C ILE A 58 -9.21 -5.21 -19.50
N LEU A 59 -8.13 -4.69 -20.12
CA LEU A 59 -8.15 -3.92 -21.36
C LEU A 59 -7.55 -4.77 -22.48
N ASP A 60 -8.13 -4.66 -23.68
CA ASP A 60 -7.76 -5.42 -24.88
C ASP A 60 -7.70 -6.93 -24.61
N LEU A 61 -8.86 -7.58 -24.56
CA LEU A 61 -8.96 -9.01 -24.29
C LEU A 61 -8.40 -9.90 -25.42
N SER A 62 -7.93 -9.30 -26.51
CA SER A 62 -7.35 -9.98 -27.66
C SER A 62 -5.89 -10.43 -27.39
N PRO A 63 -5.33 -11.32 -28.24
CA PRO A 63 -3.92 -11.69 -28.19
C PRO A 63 -2.95 -10.51 -28.40
N GLN A 64 -3.41 -9.38 -28.95
CA GLN A 64 -2.58 -8.19 -29.16
C GLN A 64 -2.14 -7.51 -27.86
N GLY A 65 -2.86 -7.77 -26.74
CA GLY A 65 -2.46 -7.34 -25.40
C GLY A 65 -1.44 -8.25 -24.72
N HIS A 66 -0.88 -9.26 -25.42
CA HIS A 66 0.13 -10.17 -24.86
C HIS A 66 1.39 -9.44 -24.37
N GLN A 67 1.98 -9.96 -23.29
CA GLN A 67 3.23 -9.45 -22.72
C GLN A 67 4.20 -10.61 -22.40
N PRO A 68 5.51 -10.39 -22.52
CA PRO A 68 6.22 -9.15 -22.84
C PRO A 68 5.88 -8.60 -24.23
N MET A 69 5.62 -7.27 -24.33
CA MET A 69 5.23 -6.62 -25.57
C MET A 69 6.43 -5.89 -26.19
N ASN A 70 6.61 -6.01 -27.53
CA ASN A 70 7.69 -5.34 -28.23
C ASN A 70 7.20 -4.25 -29.17
N ASP A 71 8.06 -3.27 -29.40
CA ASP A 71 7.96 -2.32 -30.51
C ASP A 71 9.01 -2.63 -31.58
N PRO A 72 8.62 -3.17 -32.75
CA PRO A 72 9.57 -3.50 -33.80
C PRO A 72 10.32 -2.28 -34.36
N ALA A 73 9.78 -1.06 -34.23
CA ALA A 73 10.42 0.14 -34.72
C ALA A 73 11.63 0.57 -33.86
N THR A 74 11.57 0.34 -32.56
CA THR A 74 12.65 0.74 -31.63
C THR A 74 13.44 -0.46 -31.10
N GLY A 75 12.91 -1.68 -31.17
CA GLY A 75 13.44 -2.88 -30.54
C GLY A 75 13.17 -2.95 -29.04
N ASN A 76 12.44 -1.99 -28.47
CA ASN A 76 12.11 -1.94 -27.06
C ASN A 76 11.11 -3.03 -26.65
N TRP A 77 11.22 -3.50 -25.40
CA TRP A 77 10.31 -4.48 -24.82
C TRP A 77 9.80 -3.99 -23.45
N VAL A 78 8.54 -4.28 -23.14
CA VAL A 78 7.92 -3.90 -21.87
C VAL A 78 7.17 -5.06 -21.21
N VAL A 79 7.26 -5.10 -19.87
CA VAL A 79 6.36 -5.86 -18.98
C VAL A 79 5.70 -4.88 -18.02
N TYR A 80 4.39 -5.04 -17.81
CA TYR A 80 3.57 -4.05 -17.16
C TYR A 80 2.52 -4.68 -16.24
N ASN A 81 2.35 -4.06 -15.06
CA ASN A 81 1.30 -4.37 -14.09
C ASN A 81 0.61 -3.06 -13.71
N GLY A 82 -0.61 -2.86 -14.16
CA GLY A 82 -1.37 -1.65 -13.82
C GLY A 82 -2.43 -1.29 -14.83
N GLU A 83 -2.88 -0.02 -14.77
CA GLU A 83 -3.80 0.65 -15.68
C GLU A 83 -3.40 2.12 -15.84
N VAL A 84 -3.14 2.56 -17.08
CA VAL A 84 -2.98 3.96 -17.45
C VAL A 84 -4.33 4.49 -17.93
N TYR A 85 -5.14 5.02 -17.02
CA TYR A 85 -6.54 5.39 -17.29
C TYR A 85 -6.73 6.40 -18.42
N ASN A 86 -5.75 7.28 -18.63
CA ASN A 86 -5.78 8.28 -19.71
C ASN A 86 -5.05 7.82 -20.98
N PHE A 87 -4.88 6.51 -21.20
CA PHE A 87 -4.11 5.98 -22.31
C PHE A 87 -4.64 6.45 -23.68
N ARG A 88 -5.95 6.65 -23.83
CA ARG A 88 -6.56 7.14 -25.09
C ARG A 88 -6.12 8.57 -25.42
N GLU A 89 -6.02 9.43 -24.41
CA GLU A 89 -5.54 10.81 -24.57
C GLU A 89 -4.05 10.84 -24.94
N VAL A 90 -3.24 10.02 -24.24
CA VAL A 90 -1.81 9.87 -24.53
C VAL A 90 -1.61 9.30 -25.93
N ARG A 91 -2.37 8.28 -26.31
CA ARG A 91 -2.37 7.71 -27.65
C ARG A 91 -2.65 8.77 -28.74
N THR A 92 -3.69 9.59 -28.55
CA THR A 92 -4.03 10.66 -29.49
C THR A 92 -2.87 11.64 -29.71
N LYS A 93 -2.15 12.03 -28.63
CA LYS A 93 -0.94 12.87 -28.74
C LYS A 93 0.18 12.20 -29.55
N LEU A 94 0.37 10.91 -29.34
CA LEU A 94 1.39 10.12 -30.04
C LEU A 94 1.03 9.91 -31.52
N GLU A 95 -0.24 9.66 -31.83
CA GLU A 95 -0.76 9.57 -33.22
C GLU A 95 -0.59 10.90 -33.97
N GLN A 96 -0.83 12.04 -33.32
CA GLN A 96 -0.56 13.37 -33.89
C GLN A 96 0.95 13.60 -34.14
N SER A 97 1.83 12.88 -33.42
CA SER A 97 3.27 12.86 -33.66
C SER A 97 3.70 11.83 -34.72
N GLY A 98 2.75 11.18 -35.41
CA GLY A 98 2.99 10.24 -36.51
C GLY A 98 3.26 8.79 -36.07
N LEU A 99 2.98 8.42 -34.82
CA LEU A 99 3.13 7.04 -34.36
C LEU A 99 1.87 6.21 -34.66
N TYR A 100 2.06 4.93 -34.98
CA TYR A 100 0.99 3.98 -35.26
C TYR A 100 0.90 2.91 -34.21
N PHE A 101 -0.32 2.45 -33.89
CA PHE A 101 -0.63 1.45 -32.89
C PHE A 101 -1.22 0.19 -33.54
N ARG A 102 -0.91 -0.98 -32.96
CA ARG A 102 -1.38 -2.30 -33.42
C ARG A 102 -2.43 -2.90 -32.49
N SER A 103 -2.48 -2.44 -31.25
CA SER A 103 -3.39 -2.92 -30.21
C SER A 103 -4.26 -1.78 -29.66
N ASN A 104 -5.25 -2.13 -28.85
CA ASN A 104 -6.02 -1.18 -28.05
C ASN A 104 -5.58 -1.16 -26.57
N SER A 105 -4.41 -1.74 -26.29
CA SER A 105 -3.87 -1.83 -24.95
C SER A 105 -3.13 -0.56 -24.53
N ASP A 106 -3.27 -0.19 -23.27
CA ASP A 106 -2.45 0.84 -22.62
C ASP A 106 -0.97 0.43 -22.51
N THR A 107 -0.67 -0.87 -22.53
CA THR A 107 0.70 -1.41 -22.60
C THR A 107 1.46 -0.90 -23.82
N GLU A 108 0.83 -0.89 -25.00
CA GLU A 108 1.46 -0.33 -26.22
C GLU A 108 1.65 1.18 -26.12
N VAL A 109 0.71 1.86 -25.44
CA VAL A 109 0.83 3.31 -25.21
C VAL A 109 2.03 3.62 -24.32
N ILE A 110 2.28 2.86 -23.26
CA ILE A 110 3.49 3.01 -22.43
C ILE A 110 4.77 2.83 -23.26
N LEU A 111 4.82 1.77 -24.07
CA LEU A 111 5.96 1.43 -24.91
C LEU A 111 6.29 2.53 -25.92
N LYS A 112 5.27 3.03 -26.63
CA LYS A 112 5.39 4.13 -27.59
C LYS A 112 5.71 5.48 -26.93
N ALA A 113 5.09 5.77 -25.78
CA ALA A 113 5.33 6.98 -25.02
C ALA A 113 6.79 7.07 -24.53
N TYR A 114 7.34 5.96 -24.04
CA TYR A 114 8.75 5.91 -23.65
C TYR A 114 9.66 6.09 -24.88
N GLY A 115 9.38 5.44 -25.99
CA GLY A 115 10.14 5.60 -27.23
C GLY A 115 10.19 7.06 -27.71
N HIS A 116 9.10 7.82 -27.50
CA HIS A 116 8.97 9.21 -27.95
C HIS A 116 9.49 10.24 -26.94
N TRP A 117 9.16 10.10 -25.63
CA TRP A 117 9.49 11.09 -24.59
C TRP A 117 10.58 10.64 -23.62
N GLY A 118 11.04 9.38 -23.71
CA GLY A 118 11.93 8.80 -22.70
C GLY A 118 11.27 8.77 -21.33
N GLU A 119 12.04 9.02 -20.27
CA GLU A 119 11.59 9.04 -18.88
C GLU A 119 10.47 10.06 -18.62
N ARG A 120 10.40 11.13 -19.42
CA ARG A 120 9.36 12.17 -19.30
C ARG A 120 7.95 11.66 -19.59
N CYS A 121 7.81 10.49 -20.21
CA CYS A 121 6.50 9.85 -20.41
C CYS A 121 5.73 9.64 -19.10
N LEU A 122 6.43 9.50 -17.97
CA LEU A 122 5.80 9.33 -16.64
C LEU A 122 4.92 10.51 -16.23
N HIS A 123 5.19 11.72 -16.71
CA HIS A 123 4.38 12.90 -16.43
C HIS A 123 3.08 12.96 -17.26
N GLU A 124 3.00 12.19 -18.34
CA GLU A 124 1.81 12.09 -19.17
C GLU A 124 0.78 11.09 -18.63
N PHE A 125 1.19 10.18 -17.75
CA PHE A 125 0.35 9.08 -17.28
C PHE A 125 -0.49 9.45 -16.06
N ARG A 126 -1.80 9.14 -16.14
CA ARG A 126 -2.71 9.09 -14.98
C ARG A 126 -3.15 7.64 -14.78
N GLY A 127 -2.72 7.04 -13.68
CA GLY A 127 -3.00 5.62 -13.46
C GLY A 127 -2.29 5.06 -12.23
N MET A 128 -2.46 3.77 -12.08
CA MET A 128 -1.74 2.94 -11.13
C MET A 128 -0.87 1.96 -11.92
N PHE A 129 0.44 2.00 -11.73
CA PHE A 129 1.34 1.22 -12.57
C PHE A 129 2.66 0.87 -11.92
N ALA A 130 3.15 -0.29 -12.29
CA ALA A 130 4.54 -0.69 -12.18
C ALA A 130 4.94 -1.37 -13.50
N PHE A 131 5.97 -0.89 -14.16
CA PHE A 131 6.44 -1.49 -15.40
C PHE A 131 7.96 -1.50 -15.48
N ALA A 132 8.47 -2.40 -16.30
CA ALA A 132 9.87 -2.45 -16.66
C ALA A 132 10.01 -2.54 -18.18
N LEU A 133 10.96 -1.78 -18.71
CA LEU A 133 11.19 -1.64 -20.15
C LEU A 133 12.68 -1.88 -20.46
N TRP A 134 12.97 -2.75 -21.41
CA TRP A 134 14.26 -2.84 -22.06
C TRP A 134 14.35 -1.80 -23.17
N ASP A 135 15.27 -0.85 -23.05
CA ASP A 135 15.59 0.15 -24.07
C ASP A 135 16.74 -0.38 -24.93
N ALA A 136 16.40 -0.91 -26.09
CA ALA A 136 17.36 -1.55 -26.99
C ALA A 136 18.34 -0.56 -27.64
N GLN A 137 17.97 0.74 -27.71
CA GLN A 137 18.82 1.78 -28.29
C GLN A 137 19.84 2.31 -27.27
N ARG A 138 19.46 2.38 -25.99
CA ARG A 138 20.32 2.88 -24.90
C ARG A 138 20.95 1.76 -24.10
N HIS A 139 20.65 0.50 -24.40
CA HIS A 139 21.19 -0.69 -23.74
C HIS A 139 21.00 -0.66 -22.20
N ARG A 140 19.78 -0.35 -21.75
CA ARG A 140 19.46 -0.18 -20.34
C ARG A 140 18.08 -0.72 -19.99
N VAL A 141 17.86 -1.07 -18.72
CA VAL A 141 16.54 -1.42 -18.18
C VAL A 141 16.01 -0.22 -17.40
N PHE A 142 14.82 0.23 -17.78
CA PHE A 142 14.07 1.29 -17.12
C PHE A 142 12.92 0.67 -16.34
N VAL A 143 12.81 0.95 -15.03
CA VAL A 143 11.75 0.43 -14.16
C VAL A 143 11.06 1.59 -13.47
N ALA A 144 9.73 1.68 -13.53
CA ALA A 144 8.97 2.78 -12.95
C ALA A 144 7.80 2.31 -12.09
N ARG A 145 7.47 3.11 -11.08
CA ARG A 145 6.32 2.89 -10.18
C ARG A 145 5.46 4.14 -10.10
N ASP A 146 4.14 3.95 -10.04
CA ASP A 146 3.16 5.04 -10.02
C ASP A 146 3.34 6.05 -8.87
N PRO A 147 2.76 7.28 -9.01
CA PRO A 147 2.92 8.37 -8.06
C PRO A 147 2.51 8.04 -6.63
N MET A 148 1.45 7.25 -6.44
CA MET A 148 0.93 6.89 -5.12
C MET A 148 1.49 5.57 -4.59
N GLY A 149 2.17 4.76 -5.46
CA GLY A 149 2.71 3.45 -5.11
C GLY A 149 1.64 2.37 -4.98
N ILE A 150 0.53 2.50 -5.74
CA ILE A 150 -0.58 1.56 -5.71
C ILE A 150 -0.13 0.18 -6.19
N LYS A 151 0.73 0.14 -7.22
CA LYS A 151 1.28 -1.13 -7.70
C LYS A 151 2.64 -1.41 -7.05
N PRO A 152 2.87 -2.65 -6.57
CA PRO A 152 4.13 -3.03 -5.98
C PRO A 152 5.22 -3.21 -7.03
N MET A 153 6.46 -2.87 -6.64
CA MET A 153 7.68 -3.14 -7.40
C MET A 153 8.84 -3.34 -6.44
N TYR A 154 9.43 -4.50 -6.48
CA TYR A 154 10.61 -4.87 -5.67
C TYR A 154 11.79 -5.17 -6.57
N PHE A 155 13.00 -4.93 -6.08
CA PHE A 155 14.22 -5.22 -6.81
C PHE A 155 15.32 -5.74 -5.89
N TYR A 156 16.23 -6.50 -6.51
CA TYR A 156 17.44 -7.03 -5.90
C TYR A 156 18.61 -6.83 -6.85
N GLN A 157 19.77 -6.49 -6.33
CA GLN A 157 21.01 -6.37 -7.09
C GLN A 157 22.15 -7.11 -6.41
N SER A 158 22.89 -7.86 -7.22
CA SER A 158 24.20 -8.45 -6.89
C SER A 158 25.19 -8.12 -8.01
N ASP A 159 26.42 -8.57 -7.88
CA ASP A 159 27.46 -8.35 -8.91
C ASP A 159 27.10 -8.98 -10.27
N ARG A 160 26.30 -10.06 -10.27
CA ARG A 160 25.94 -10.83 -11.48
C ARG A 160 24.52 -10.61 -11.96
N TYR A 161 23.62 -10.25 -11.08
CA TYR A 161 22.19 -10.18 -11.38
C TYR A 161 21.55 -8.92 -10.85
N PHE A 162 20.79 -8.26 -11.70
CA PHE A 162 19.76 -7.31 -11.31
C PHE A 162 18.40 -7.96 -11.57
N MET A 163 17.53 -8.00 -10.57
CA MET A 163 16.19 -8.59 -10.69
C MET A 163 15.14 -7.63 -10.16
N PHE A 164 13.95 -7.66 -10.77
CA PHE A 164 12.77 -6.95 -10.29
C PHE A 164 11.53 -7.83 -10.37
N SER A 165 10.56 -7.58 -9.49
CA SER A 165 9.29 -8.32 -9.48
C SER A 165 8.17 -7.55 -8.79
N SER A 166 6.93 -7.94 -9.10
CA SER A 166 5.74 -7.53 -8.36
C SER A 166 5.71 -8.06 -6.92
N GLU A 167 6.44 -9.14 -6.62
CA GLU A 167 6.40 -9.82 -5.32
C GLU A 167 7.79 -10.26 -4.86
N VAL A 168 8.05 -10.12 -3.54
CA VAL A 168 9.32 -10.54 -2.90
C VAL A 168 9.49 -12.06 -2.93
N ARG A 169 8.39 -12.80 -2.71
CA ARG A 169 8.44 -14.28 -2.77
C ARG A 169 8.86 -14.82 -4.13
N THR A 170 8.58 -14.08 -5.22
CA THR A 170 9.05 -14.44 -6.56
C THR A 170 10.58 -14.29 -6.66
N LEU A 171 11.14 -13.20 -6.13
CA LEU A 171 12.59 -12.99 -6.06
C LEU A 171 13.27 -14.10 -5.24
N LEU A 172 12.73 -14.44 -4.07
CA LEU A 172 13.21 -15.57 -3.25
C LEU A 172 13.11 -16.92 -3.97
N GLY A 173 12.01 -17.11 -4.75
CA GLY A 173 11.76 -18.32 -5.54
C GLY A 173 12.78 -18.57 -6.66
N THR A 174 13.56 -17.54 -7.06
CA THR A 174 14.66 -17.70 -8.02
C THR A 174 15.80 -18.57 -7.49
N GLY A 175 16.00 -18.60 -6.15
CA GLY A 175 17.16 -19.21 -5.51
C GLY A 175 18.44 -18.37 -5.64
N LEU A 176 18.39 -17.18 -6.23
CA LEU A 176 19.52 -16.26 -6.43
C LEU A 176 19.58 -15.16 -5.35
N VAL A 177 18.51 -15.00 -4.56
CA VAL A 177 18.43 -14.06 -3.45
C VAL A 177 18.71 -14.78 -2.14
N PRO A 178 19.61 -14.29 -1.29
CA PRO A 178 19.88 -14.87 0.03
C PRO A 178 18.62 -14.86 0.92
N ARG A 179 18.34 -15.97 1.62
CA ARG A 179 17.22 -16.09 2.56
C ARG A 179 17.63 -15.60 3.96
N VAL A 180 18.04 -14.34 4.03
CA VAL A 180 18.50 -13.68 5.26
C VAL A 180 17.56 -12.55 5.65
N ILE A 181 17.24 -12.47 6.95
CA ILE A 181 16.38 -11.39 7.48
C ILE A 181 17.14 -10.06 7.44
N ASP A 182 16.51 -9.03 6.85
CA ASP A 182 16.95 -7.65 7.03
C ASP A 182 16.52 -7.12 8.39
N CYS A 183 17.50 -6.79 9.22
CA CYS A 183 17.26 -6.30 10.58
C CYS A 183 16.55 -4.94 10.61
N SER A 184 16.73 -4.08 9.59
CA SER A 184 16.00 -2.81 9.49
C SER A 184 14.54 -3.02 9.13
N GLY A 185 14.25 -3.98 8.25
CA GLY A 185 12.90 -4.44 7.96
C GLY A 185 12.22 -5.05 9.19
N LEU A 186 12.91 -5.89 9.95
CA LEU A 186 12.40 -6.48 11.17
C LEU A 186 12.02 -5.40 12.22
N LEU A 187 12.87 -4.39 12.39
CA LEU A 187 12.57 -3.23 13.26
C LEU A 187 11.34 -2.46 12.79
N ASN A 188 11.20 -2.19 11.48
CA ASN A 188 10.00 -1.54 10.93
C ASN A 188 8.74 -2.37 11.22
N TYR A 189 8.81 -3.67 10.95
CA TYR A 189 7.68 -4.57 11.18
C TYR A 189 7.25 -4.60 12.66
N LEU A 190 8.19 -4.76 13.59
CA LEU A 190 7.88 -4.71 15.02
C LEU A 190 7.39 -3.33 15.46
N THR A 191 7.85 -2.26 14.80
CA THR A 191 7.37 -0.91 15.11
C THR A 191 5.92 -0.71 14.69
N PHE A 192 5.53 -1.12 13.48
CA PHE A 192 4.27 -0.70 12.86
C PHE A 192 3.32 -1.85 12.50
N GLY A 193 3.76 -3.11 12.61
CA GLY A 193 3.00 -4.27 12.12
C GLY A 193 3.00 -4.40 10.59
N SER A 194 3.80 -3.60 9.90
CA SER A 194 4.04 -3.62 8.46
C SER A 194 5.43 -3.07 8.13
N LEU A 195 5.87 -3.22 6.88
CA LEU A 195 7.19 -2.80 6.42
C LEU A 195 7.09 -1.46 5.69
N TYR A 196 7.96 -0.51 5.97
CA TYR A 196 7.94 0.82 5.36
C TYR A 196 8.96 0.93 4.23
N ASP A 197 8.47 1.22 3.01
CA ASP A 197 9.31 1.39 1.82
C ASP A 197 10.49 2.35 2.06
N PRO A 198 11.70 2.00 1.61
CA PRO A 198 12.03 0.90 0.71
C PRO A 198 12.35 -0.44 1.41
N ASN A 199 12.24 -0.52 2.76
CA ASN A 199 12.65 -1.69 3.52
C ASN A 199 11.72 -2.89 3.26
N THR A 200 12.31 -4.06 3.09
CA THR A 200 11.63 -5.35 3.11
C THR A 200 12.14 -6.20 4.27
N LEU A 201 11.61 -7.40 4.46
CA LEU A 201 12.12 -8.33 5.48
C LEU A 201 13.30 -9.18 4.96
N VAL A 202 13.71 -9.02 3.70
CA VAL A 202 14.76 -9.82 3.05
C VAL A 202 15.97 -8.93 2.75
N GLU A 203 17.14 -9.35 3.22
CA GLU A 203 18.38 -8.62 3.01
C GLU A 203 18.70 -8.45 1.51
N GLY A 204 19.06 -7.23 1.11
CA GLY A 204 19.35 -6.85 -0.28
C GLY A 204 18.13 -6.63 -1.16
N VAL A 205 16.90 -7.00 -0.73
CA VAL A 205 15.68 -6.72 -1.48
C VAL A 205 15.08 -5.40 -1.02
N SER A 206 14.80 -4.51 -1.97
CA SER A 206 14.20 -3.20 -1.70
C SER A 206 12.92 -2.98 -2.52
N ALA A 207 11.98 -2.22 -1.98
CA ALA A 207 10.85 -1.71 -2.74
C ALA A 207 11.26 -0.45 -3.51
N LEU A 208 10.87 -0.34 -4.77
CA LEU A 208 10.95 0.92 -5.51
C LEU A 208 9.94 1.91 -4.91
N ARG A 209 10.40 3.10 -4.51
CA ARG A 209 9.55 4.10 -3.86
C ARG A 209 8.48 4.64 -4.81
N PRO A 210 7.31 5.08 -4.29
CA PRO A 210 6.27 5.75 -5.08
C PRO A 210 6.81 6.96 -5.83
N GLY A 211 6.33 7.17 -7.05
CA GLY A 211 6.75 8.31 -7.86
C GLY A 211 8.25 8.31 -8.20
N CYS A 212 8.86 7.12 -8.20
CA CYS A 212 10.25 6.93 -8.59
C CYS A 212 10.38 5.99 -9.79
N TYR A 213 11.49 6.14 -10.49
CA TYR A 213 11.98 5.16 -11.44
C TYR A 213 13.42 4.79 -11.12
N LEU A 214 13.88 3.66 -11.64
CA LEU A 214 15.27 3.27 -11.63
C LEU A 214 15.72 2.91 -13.04
N ILE A 215 17.02 3.14 -13.29
CA ILE A 215 17.72 2.73 -14.50
C ILE A 215 18.82 1.78 -14.08
N TRP A 216 18.82 0.58 -14.66
CA TRP A 216 19.96 -0.31 -14.64
C TRP A 216 20.74 -0.13 -15.94
N GLU A 217 22.02 0.17 -15.84
CA GLU A 217 22.94 0.33 -16.95
C GLU A 217 24.34 -0.06 -16.49
N GLU A 218 25.03 -0.91 -17.27
CA GLU A 218 26.43 -1.32 -16.99
C GLU A 218 26.69 -1.82 -15.56
N GLY A 219 25.78 -2.65 -15.02
CA GLY A 219 25.90 -3.16 -13.65
C GLY A 219 25.59 -2.14 -12.56
N GLN A 220 25.20 -0.91 -12.91
CA GLN A 220 24.86 0.15 -11.96
C GLN A 220 23.36 0.41 -11.93
N VAL A 221 22.81 0.65 -10.73
CA VAL A 221 21.42 1.06 -10.55
C VAL A 221 21.38 2.50 -10.06
N LYS A 222 20.67 3.35 -10.81
CA LYS A 222 20.37 4.73 -10.43
C LYS A 222 18.88 4.88 -10.21
N GLN A 223 18.47 5.43 -9.05
CA GLN A 223 17.07 5.73 -8.75
C GLN A 223 16.84 7.24 -8.75
N GLU A 224 15.76 7.67 -9.39
CA GLU A 224 15.33 9.07 -9.43
C GLU A 224 13.86 9.19 -9.07
N GLN A 225 13.49 10.33 -8.46
CA GLN A 225 12.12 10.66 -8.15
C GLN A 225 11.55 11.62 -9.19
N TYR A 226 10.46 11.24 -9.87
CA TYR A 226 9.78 12.08 -10.84
C TYR A 226 8.55 12.78 -10.26
N TRP A 227 8.00 12.27 -9.15
CA TRP A 227 6.81 12.84 -8.53
C TRP A 227 6.80 12.66 -7.01
N ASP A 228 6.19 13.63 -6.30
CA ASP A 228 5.79 13.48 -4.90
C ASP A 228 4.46 14.21 -4.64
N LEU A 229 3.80 13.81 -3.56
CA LEU A 229 2.56 14.41 -3.09
C LEU A 229 2.77 15.89 -2.65
N VAL A 230 3.98 16.23 -2.19
CA VAL A 230 4.44 17.59 -1.88
C VAL A 230 5.58 17.94 -2.83
N GLY A 231 5.42 18.98 -3.62
CA GLY A 231 6.46 19.43 -4.55
C GLY A 231 5.90 20.32 -5.66
N PRO A 232 6.74 21.02 -6.44
CA PRO A 232 6.28 21.85 -7.54
C PRO A 232 5.55 20.99 -8.58
N ILE A 233 4.45 21.47 -9.10
CA ILE A 233 3.77 20.88 -10.24
C ILE A 233 4.48 21.40 -11.48
N LEU A 234 5.12 20.50 -12.26
CA LEU A 234 5.64 20.86 -13.56
C LEU A 234 4.44 21.22 -14.46
N GLY A 235 4.28 22.52 -14.76
CA GLY A 235 3.28 23.04 -15.73
C GLY A 235 1.93 23.48 -15.15
N GLU A 236 1.70 23.40 -13.85
CA GLU A 236 0.53 23.99 -13.21
C GLU A 236 1.00 24.94 -12.09
N ASP A 237 0.76 26.23 -12.26
CA ASP A 237 0.93 27.27 -11.23
C ASP A 237 -0.17 27.12 -10.17
N CYS A 238 -0.07 26.10 -9.31
CA CYS A 238 -0.80 26.09 -8.06
C CYS A 238 0.01 26.88 -7.03
N ASP A 239 -0.14 28.18 -7.06
CA ASP A 239 0.32 29.06 -5.99
C ASP A 239 -0.48 28.70 -4.72
N PRO A 240 0.17 28.23 -3.64
CA PRO A 240 -0.50 28.02 -2.35
C PRO A 240 -1.18 29.29 -1.82
N ALA A 241 -0.76 30.49 -2.27
CA ALA A 241 -1.36 31.76 -1.94
C ALA A 241 -2.74 31.98 -2.59
N CYS A 242 -3.06 31.31 -3.70
CA CYS A 242 -4.37 31.41 -4.34
C CYS A 242 -5.50 30.76 -3.54
N ALA A 243 -5.20 29.80 -2.67
CA ALA A 243 -6.20 29.11 -1.84
C ALA A 243 -6.87 30.01 -0.77
N GLY A 244 -6.36 31.22 -0.53
CA GLY A 244 -6.91 32.15 0.47
C GLY A 244 -8.02 33.05 -0.03
N ALA A 245 -8.24 33.17 -1.35
CA ALA A 245 -9.21 34.08 -1.96
C ALA A 245 -10.48 33.37 -2.47
N GLU A 246 -10.44 32.06 -2.68
CA GLU A 246 -11.59 31.28 -3.17
C GLU A 246 -12.61 31.00 -2.03
N LYS A 247 -13.89 31.11 -2.34
CA LYS A 247 -14.96 30.75 -1.40
C LYS A 247 -15.02 29.24 -1.23
N ARG A 248 -15.25 28.76 -0.02
CA ARG A 248 -15.33 27.31 0.31
C ARG A 248 -16.24 26.54 -0.66
N GLY A 249 -17.40 27.08 -1.03
CA GLY A 249 -18.33 26.42 -1.96
C GLY A 249 -17.77 26.23 -3.38
N GLU A 250 -16.94 27.17 -3.86
CA GLU A 250 -16.28 27.04 -5.17
C GLU A 250 -15.26 25.89 -5.16
N LEU A 251 -14.54 25.73 -4.06
CA LEU A 251 -13.57 24.65 -3.89
C LEU A 251 -14.23 23.27 -3.65
N GLU A 252 -15.36 23.23 -2.94
CA GLU A 252 -16.16 22.00 -2.83
C GLU A 252 -16.66 21.56 -4.20
N THR A 253 -17.05 22.49 -5.08
CA THR A 253 -17.42 22.20 -6.48
C THR A 253 -16.22 21.66 -7.27
N GLN A 254 -15.04 22.28 -7.18
CA GLN A 254 -13.82 21.78 -7.84
C GLN A 254 -13.45 20.37 -7.35
N VAL A 255 -13.53 20.11 -6.05
CA VAL A 255 -13.28 18.78 -5.49
C VAL A 255 -14.30 17.77 -6.01
N ALA A 256 -15.58 18.16 -6.11
CA ALA A 256 -16.63 17.31 -6.69
C ALA A 256 -16.34 16.94 -8.15
N GLU A 257 -15.92 17.91 -8.98
CA GLU A 257 -15.55 17.70 -10.37
C GLU A 257 -14.33 16.77 -10.51
N MET A 258 -13.31 16.96 -9.68
CA MET A 258 -12.12 16.11 -9.68
C MET A 258 -12.41 14.69 -9.20
N LEU A 259 -13.29 14.52 -8.21
CA LEU A 259 -13.77 13.22 -7.74
C LEU A 259 -14.54 12.49 -8.85
N ASP A 260 -15.46 13.19 -9.52
CA ASP A 260 -16.25 12.64 -10.62
C ASP A 260 -15.34 12.23 -11.80
N GLU A 261 -14.38 13.08 -12.17
CA GLU A 261 -13.36 12.75 -13.18
C GLU A 261 -12.55 11.52 -12.80
N SER A 262 -12.08 11.44 -11.54
CA SER A 262 -11.29 10.32 -11.05
C SER A 262 -12.07 9.00 -11.11
N VAL A 263 -13.32 9.00 -10.66
CA VAL A 263 -14.20 7.82 -10.71
C VAL A 263 -14.45 7.40 -12.16
N ARG A 264 -14.83 8.34 -13.04
CA ARG A 264 -15.11 8.04 -14.45
C ARG A 264 -13.89 7.46 -15.17
N ARG A 265 -12.68 8.00 -14.94
CA ARG A 265 -11.45 7.47 -15.52
C ARG A 265 -11.19 6.03 -15.07
N GLN A 266 -11.45 5.71 -13.81
CA GLN A 266 -11.24 4.37 -13.27
C GLN A 266 -12.35 3.37 -13.62
N LEU A 267 -13.38 3.77 -14.37
CA LEU A 267 -14.34 2.86 -15.00
C LEU A 267 -13.87 2.31 -16.36
N VAL A 268 -12.79 2.83 -16.93
CA VAL A 268 -12.24 2.35 -18.21
C VAL A 268 -11.83 0.88 -18.07
N SER A 269 -12.59 -0.01 -18.74
CA SER A 269 -12.46 -1.46 -18.64
C SER A 269 -13.27 -2.13 -19.74
N ASP A 270 -12.77 -3.25 -20.28
CA ASP A 270 -13.50 -4.12 -21.22
C ASP A 270 -14.24 -5.26 -20.46
N VAL A 271 -14.17 -5.26 -19.12
CA VAL A 271 -14.90 -6.17 -18.23
C VAL A 271 -15.75 -5.39 -17.21
N PRO A 272 -16.79 -6.00 -16.61
CA PRO A 272 -17.62 -5.33 -15.61
C PRO A 272 -16.81 -4.85 -14.40
N VAL A 273 -17.17 -3.65 -13.90
CA VAL A 273 -16.56 -3.02 -12.71
C VAL A 273 -17.57 -3.00 -11.57
N GLY A 274 -17.21 -3.58 -10.42
CA GLY A 274 -17.98 -3.55 -9.17
C GLY A 274 -17.51 -2.47 -8.20
N VAL A 275 -18.15 -2.38 -7.03
CA VAL A 275 -17.79 -1.46 -5.94
C VAL A 275 -17.83 -2.18 -4.61
N PHE A 276 -16.78 -2.09 -3.80
CA PHE A 276 -16.83 -2.48 -2.40
C PHE A 276 -17.64 -1.47 -1.59
N LEU A 277 -18.70 -1.91 -0.93
CA LEU A 277 -19.62 -1.06 -0.19
C LEU A 277 -19.66 -1.46 1.30
N SER A 278 -19.03 -0.69 2.16
CA SER A 278 -19.08 -0.85 3.62
C SER A 278 -20.19 -0.01 4.30
N GLY A 279 -20.90 0.82 3.53
CA GLY A 279 -21.84 1.81 4.08
C GLY A 279 -21.12 2.94 4.85
N GLY A 280 -19.81 3.13 4.68
CA GLY A 280 -19.08 4.30 5.13
C GLY A 280 -19.13 5.44 4.10
N ILE A 281 -18.78 6.68 4.52
CA ILE A 281 -18.80 7.87 3.64
C ILE A 281 -18.01 7.62 2.35
N ASP A 282 -16.82 7.03 2.44
CA ASP A 282 -15.92 6.84 1.30
C ASP A 282 -16.48 5.90 0.23
N SER A 283 -16.94 4.72 0.64
CA SER A 283 -17.54 3.76 -0.30
C SER A 283 -18.88 4.26 -0.84
N SER A 284 -19.65 4.98 -0.01
CA SER A 284 -20.93 5.58 -0.41
C SER A 284 -20.76 6.74 -1.38
N SER A 285 -19.66 7.51 -1.27
CA SER A 285 -19.34 8.58 -2.23
C SER A 285 -19.09 8.04 -3.64
N LEU A 286 -18.45 6.87 -3.76
CA LEU A 286 -18.25 6.22 -5.06
C LEU A 286 -19.60 5.79 -5.67
N VAL A 287 -20.49 5.23 -4.85
CA VAL A 287 -21.82 4.80 -5.29
C VAL A 287 -22.67 6.00 -5.72
N ASP A 288 -22.64 7.12 -4.99
CA ASP A 288 -23.32 8.36 -5.38
C ASP A 288 -22.84 8.87 -6.74
N ILE A 289 -21.51 8.97 -6.92
CA ILE A 289 -20.90 9.46 -8.17
C ILE A 289 -21.28 8.57 -9.36
N LEU A 290 -21.24 7.24 -9.20
CA LEU A 290 -21.64 6.29 -10.24
C LEU A 290 -23.12 6.40 -10.59
N SER A 291 -23.99 6.53 -9.59
CA SER A 291 -25.42 6.63 -9.78
C SER A 291 -25.84 7.91 -10.50
N ARG A 292 -25.13 9.04 -10.25
CA ARG A 292 -25.32 10.31 -10.98
C ARG A 292 -25.03 10.18 -12.47
N ASN A 293 -24.07 9.35 -12.82
CA ASN A 293 -23.67 9.11 -14.21
C ASN A 293 -24.59 8.09 -14.93
N GLY A 294 -25.75 7.77 -14.36
CA GLY A 294 -26.72 6.85 -14.94
C GLY A 294 -26.32 5.37 -14.88
N THR A 295 -25.28 5.05 -14.13
CA THR A 295 -24.80 3.67 -13.94
C THR A 295 -25.54 3.04 -12.76
N ARG A 296 -26.03 1.81 -12.91
CA ARG A 296 -26.47 0.97 -11.78
C ARG A 296 -25.30 0.08 -11.35
N PRO A 297 -24.50 0.49 -10.35
CA PRO A 297 -23.30 -0.27 -9.98
C PRO A 297 -23.67 -1.57 -9.26
N SER A 298 -22.93 -2.65 -9.55
CA SER A 298 -22.91 -3.85 -8.72
C SER A 298 -22.06 -3.58 -7.49
N THR A 299 -22.65 -3.72 -6.30
CA THR A 299 -21.98 -3.42 -5.02
C THR A 299 -21.82 -4.67 -4.17
N PHE A 300 -20.67 -4.79 -3.49
CA PHE A 300 -20.31 -5.97 -2.71
C PHE A 300 -19.99 -5.57 -1.27
N SER A 301 -20.60 -6.25 -0.30
CA SER A 301 -20.31 -6.06 1.12
C SER A 301 -20.18 -7.38 1.85
N ILE A 302 -19.27 -7.42 2.83
CA ILE A 302 -19.20 -8.52 3.79
C ILE A 302 -20.17 -8.23 4.94
N VAL A 303 -20.92 -9.26 5.33
CA VAL A 303 -21.76 -9.25 6.51
C VAL A 303 -21.40 -10.43 7.41
N PHE A 304 -21.41 -10.20 8.73
CA PHE A 304 -21.15 -11.21 9.74
C PHE A 304 -22.46 -11.59 10.42
N ARG A 305 -22.53 -12.81 10.94
CA ARG A 305 -23.67 -13.24 11.78
C ARG A 305 -23.71 -12.50 13.10
N GLU A 306 -22.54 -12.13 13.62
CA GLU A 306 -22.39 -11.34 14.82
C GLU A 306 -22.76 -9.88 14.57
N ALA A 307 -23.91 -9.44 15.07
CA ALA A 307 -24.48 -8.11 14.82
C ALA A 307 -23.51 -6.96 15.20
N ASP A 308 -22.70 -7.13 16.23
CA ASP A 308 -21.73 -6.12 16.70
C ASP A 308 -20.61 -5.83 15.70
N TYR A 309 -20.37 -6.73 14.75
CA TYR A 309 -19.30 -6.62 13.74
C TYR A 309 -19.86 -6.43 12.32
N SER A 310 -21.19 -6.57 12.13
CA SER A 310 -21.81 -6.45 10.81
C SER A 310 -22.13 -4.98 10.47
N GLU A 311 -21.70 -4.53 9.30
CA GLU A 311 -22.05 -3.23 8.71
C GLU A 311 -23.20 -3.37 7.68
N GLY A 312 -23.83 -4.54 7.57
CA GLY A 312 -24.85 -4.86 6.55
C GLY A 312 -26.06 -3.93 6.56
N GLU A 313 -26.47 -3.40 7.71
CA GLU A 313 -27.58 -2.43 7.78
C GLU A 313 -27.26 -1.16 7.00
N TYR A 314 -26.05 -0.62 7.16
CA TYR A 314 -25.63 0.61 6.49
C TYR A 314 -25.36 0.40 5.01
N SER A 315 -24.74 -0.71 4.62
CA SER A 315 -24.54 -1.02 3.20
C SER A 315 -25.86 -1.23 2.47
N ARG A 316 -26.84 -1.92 3.08
CA ARG A 316 -28.21 -2.04 2.54
C ARG A 316 -28.92 -0.70 2.40
N ALA A 317 -28.79 0.18 3.40
CA ALA A 317 -29.39 1.51 3.34
C ALA A 317 -28.85 2.33 2.17
N VAL A 318 -27.53 2.32 1.94
CA VAL A 318 -26.91 2.97 0.78
C VAL A 318 -27.35 2.30 -0.52
N ALA A 319 -27.34 0.98 -0.59
CA ALA A 319 -27.72 0.22 -1.77
C ALA A 319 -29.19 0.48 -2.17
N GLN A 320 -30.11 0.56 -1.21
CA GLN A 320 -31.51 0.90 -1.44
C GLN A 320 -31.68 2.35 -1.90
N HIS A 321 -30.98 3.30 -1.24
CA HIS A 321 -31.06 4.72 -1.58
C HIS A 321 -30.62 4.98 -3.02
N PHE A 322 -29.51 4.40 -3.46
CA PHE A 322 -28.96 4.55 -4.81
C PHE A 322 -29.41 3.47 -5.81
N ARG A 323 -30.26 2.53 -5.38
CA ARG A 323 -30.83 1.45 -6.21
C ARG A 323 -29.75 0.60 -6.91
N THR A 324 -28.68 0.25 -6.20
CA THR A 324 -27.60 -0.58 -6.72
C THR A 324 -28.02 -2.04 -6.90
N ASP A 325 -27.24 -2.80 -7.67
CA ASP A 325 -27.31 -4.27 -7.66
C ASP A 325 -26.42 -4.77 -6.53
N HIS A 326 -27.01 -5.06 -5.37
CA HIS A 326 -26.29 -5.27 -4.13
C HIS A 326 -26.12 -6.74 -3.76
N HIS A 327 -24.88 -7.15 -3.57
CA HIS A 327 -24.50 -8.51 -3.19
C HIS A 327 -23.93 -8.52 -1.77
N GLU A 328 -24.64 -9.18 -0.86
CA GLU A 328 -24.16 -9.41 0.51
C GLU A 328 -23.46 -10.76 0.60
N ILE A 329 -22.24 -10.73 1.10
CA ILE A 329 -21.39 -11.89 1.29
C ILE A 329 -21.41 -12.23 2.77
N MET A 330 -22.16 -13.27 3.14
CA MET A 330 -22.21 -13.76 4.51
C MET A 330 -20.96 -14.58 4.81
N VAL A 331 -20.14 -14.11 5.76
CA VAL A 331 -18.96 -14.84 6.25
C VAL A 331 -19.28 -15.44 7.60
N ALA A 332 -19.23 -16.77 7.69
CA ALA A 332 -19.32 -17.48 8.95
C ALA A 332 -17.94 -17.63 9.60
N GLN A 333 -17.90 -17.76 10.93
CA GLN A 333 -16.65 -17.97 11.68
C GLN A 333 -15.87 -19.22 11.18
N SER A 334 -16.58 -20.27 10.77
CA SER A 334 -15.97 -21.48 10.19
C SER A 334 -15.21 -21.20 8.90
N ASP A 335 -15.76 -20.34 8.04
CA ASP A 335 -15.16 -19.98 6.75
C ASP A 335 -13.88 -19.19 6.98
N PHE A 336 -13.91 -18.28 7.98
CA PHE A 336 -12.73 -17.55 8.40
C PHE A 336 -11.61 -18.50 8.87
N PHE A 337 -11.91 -19.44 9.75
CA PHE A 337 -10.88 -20.35 10.27
C PHE A 337 -10.32 -21.27 9.21
N ALA A 338 -11.11 -21.69 8.23
CA ALA A 338 -10.63 -22.48 7.10
C ALA A 338 -9.67 -21.67 6.19
N ALA A 339 -9.93 -20.37 6.04
CA ALA A 339 -9.17 -19.54 5.12
C ALA A 339 -8.04 -18.72 5.77
N ILE A 340 -7.87 -18.73 7.11
CA ILE A 340 -6.85 -17.94 7.79
C ILE A 340 -5.41 -18.31 7.36
N HIS A 341 -5.09 -19.58 7.24
CA HIS A 341 -3.80 -20.02 6.72
C HIS A 341 -3.57 -19.66 5.25
N PRO A 342 -4.52 -19.94 4.32
CA PRO A 342 -4.46 -19.43 2.96
C PRO A 342 -4.26 -17.92 2.88
N ALA A 343 -4.97 -17.12 3.70
CA ALA A 343 -4.83 -15.67 3.74
C ALA A 343 -3.43 -15.22 4.20
N ILE A 344 -2.89 -15.83 5.28
CA ILE A 344 -1.51 -15.57 5.72
C ILE A 344 -0.51 -15.97 4.63
N HIS A 345 -0.77 -17.05 3.93
CA HIS A 345 0.06 -17.51 2.82
C HIS A 345 -0.01 -16.60 1.58
N ALA A 346 -1.08 -15.84 1.41
CA ALA A 346 -1.20 -14.85 0.35
C ALA A 346 -0.35 -13.60 0.61
N MET A 347 0.02 -13.32 1.88
CA MET A 347 0.89 -12.20 2.23
C MET A 347 2.27 -12.37 1.59
N ASP A 348 2.62 -11.48 0.68
CA ASP A 348 3.98 -11.44 0.10
C ASP A 348 5.01 -10.94 1.12
N LEU A 349 4.63 -9.95 1.91
CA LEU A 349 5.34 -9.46 3.09
C LEU A 349 4.42 -9.52 4.32
N PRO A 350 4.95 -9.76 5.53
CA PRO A 350 4.10 -9.91 6.70
C PRO A 350 3.41 -8.60 7.07
N THR A 351 2.14 -8.68 7.44
CA THR A 351 1.29 -7.56 7.87
C THR A 351 0.31 -8.02 8.95
N ILE A 352 -0.11 -7.11 9.82
CA ILE A 352 -1.14 -7.39 10.83
C ILE A 352 -2.56 -7.17 10.30
N ASP A 353 -2.70 -6.65 9.07
CA ASP A 353 -3.97 -6.30 8.41
C ASP A 353 -4.16 -7.16 7.14
N GLY A 354 -5.07 -6.79 6.27
CA GLY A 354 -5.25 -7.38 4.93
C GLY A 354 -6.18 -8.60 4.86
N ILE A 355 -6.36 -9.36 5.93
CA ILE A 355 -7.17 -10.59 5.90
C ILE A 355 -8.62 -10.33 5.47
N ASN A 356 -9.19 -9.20 5.87
CA ASN A 356 -10.55 -8.79 5.45
C ASN A 356 -10.62 -8.65 3.93
N THR A 357 -9.58 -8.05 3.33
CA THR A 357 -9.48 -7.85 1.87
C THR A 357 -9.37 -9.19 1.14
N TYR A 358 -8.68 -10.17 1.72
CA TYR A 358 -8.61 -11.52 1.18
C TYR A 358 -10.01 -12.12 1.01
N PHE A 359 -10.82 -12.10 2.07
CA PHE A 359 -12.17 -12.66 2.06
C PHE A 359 -13.11 -11.97 1.07
N VAL A 360 -13.19 -10.62 1.12
CA VAL A 360 -14.07 -9.90 0.21
C VAL A 360 -13.66 -10.12 -1.24
N SER A 361 -12.36 -10.22 -1.51
CA SER A 361 -11.84 -10.42 -2.85
C SER A 361 -12.14 -11.82 -3.38
N GLU A 362 -12.00 -12.85 -2.56
CA GLU A 362 -12.34 -14.23 -2.89
C GLU A 362 -13.80 -14.35 -3.38
N GLN A 363 -14.71 -13.83 -2.57
CA GLN A 363 -16.14 -13.94 -2.86
C GLN A 363 -16.57 -13.06 -4.04
N THR A 364 -16.00 -11.85 -4.16
CA THR A 364 -16.27 -10.97 -5.30
C THR A 364 -15.76 -11.59 -6.61
N ARG A 365 -14.61 -12.23 -6.55
CA ARG A 365 -14.08 -12.97 -7.71
C ARG A 365 -14.93 -14.19 -8.06
N ALA A 366 -15.44 -14.91 -7.06
CA ALA A 366 -16.38 -16.03 -7.25
C ALA A 366 -17.70 -15.59 -7.89
N ALA A 367 -18.14 -14.34 -7.65
CA ALA A 367 -19.28 -13.72 -8.34
C ALA A 367 -18.97 -13.30 -9.79
N GLY A 368 -17.77 -13.61 -10.33
CA GLY A 368 -17.39 -13.34 -11.72
C GLY A 368 -16.78 -11.97 -11.99
N VAL A 369 -16.64 -11.11 -10.98
CA VAL A 369 -16.06 -9.76 -11.14
C VAL A 369 -14.54 -9.82 -11.13
N LYS A 370 -13.90 -9.09 -12.07
CA LYS A 370 -12.43 -8.97 -12.16
C LYS A 370 -11.91 -7.63 -11.64
N VAL A 371 -12.75 -6.60 -11.58
CA VAL A 371 -12.37 -5.22 -11.23
C VAL A 371 -13.38 -4.64 -10.24
N VAL A 372 -12.87 -4.01 -9.17
CA VAL A 372 -13.71 -3.30 -8.19
C VAL A 372 -13.13 -1.93 -7.83
N LEU A 373 -14.00 -0.96 -7.55
CA LEU A 373 -13.62 0.31 -6.94
C LEU A 373 -13.68 0.18 -5.42
N SER A 374 -12.71 0.79 -4.74
CA SER A 374 -12.62 0.87 -3.28
C SER A 374 -12.57 2.31 -2.80
N GLY A 375 -13.23 2.62 -1.69
CA GLY A 375 -13.15 3.90 -0.99
C GLY A 375 -11.86 4.13 -0.19
N LEU A 376 -10.85 3.27 -0.38
CA LEU A 376 -9.56 3.42 0.28
C LEU A 376 -8.90 4.76 -0.07
N GLY A 377 -8.25 5.39 0.92
CA GLY A 377 -7.63 6.70 0.80
C GLY A 377 -8.52 7.87 1.23
N GLY A 378 -9.84 7.66 1.36
CA GLY A 378 -10.75 8.72 1.81
C GLY A 378 -10.46 9.20 3.24
N ASP A 379 -10.04 8.33 4.13
CA ASP A 379 -9.67 8.70 5.49
C ASP A 379 -8.38 9.52 5.55
N GLU A 380 -7.42 9.17 4.73
CA GLU A 380 -6.09 9.79 4.67
C GLU A 380 -6.15 11.18 4.03
N MET A 381 -6.94 11.33 2.97
CA MET A 381 -7.06 12.61 2.25
C MET A 381 -8.04 13.57 2.94
N PHE A 382 -9.15 13.07 3.47
CA PHE A 382 -10.25 13.89 4.01
C PHE A 382 -10.34 13.88 5.55
N ALA A 383 -9.25 13.55 6.25
CA ALA A 383 -9.12 13.61 7.70
C ALA A 383 -10.15 12.74 8.49
N GLY A 384 -10.34 11.48 8.06
CA GLY A 384 -11.29 10.57 8.68
C GLY A 384 -10.85 9.92 10.00
N TYR A 385 -9.54 9.90 10.30
CA TYR A 385 -9.00 9.26 11.51
C TYR A 385 -8.94 10.22 12.71
N SER A 386 -8.98 9.65 13.93
CA SER A 386 -8.74 10.42 15.16
C SER A 386 -7.33 11.02 15.22
N SER A 387 -6.35 10.46 14.51
CA SER A 387 -4.98 10.96 14.40
C SER A 387 -4.92 12.42 13.94
N PHE A 388 -5.82 12.86 13.06
CA PHE A 388 -5.89 14.24 12.58
C PHE A 388 -6.20 15.28 13.68
N ARG A 389 -6.81 14.86 14.79
CA ARG A 389 -7.07 15.70 15.97
C ARG A 389 -6.08 15.45 17.09
N THR A 390 -5.67 14.19 17.28
CA THR A 390 -4.81 13.81 18.40
C THR A 390 -3.34 14.13 18.16
N VAL A 391 -2.81 13.91 16.95
CA VAL A 391 -1.40 14.17 16.64
C VAL A 391 -1.04 15.67 16.77
N PRO A 392 -1.81 16.63 16.22
CA PRO A 392 -1.52 18.06 16.44
C PRO A 392 -1.57 18.49 17.92
N ARG A 393 -2.41 17.85 18.74
CA ARG A 393 -2.44 18.08 20.20
C ARG A 393 -1.19 17.51 20.87
N MET A 394 -0.77 16.32 20.48
CA MET A 394 0.46 15.68 20.97
C MET A 394 1.70 16.50 20.58
N GLU A 395 1.75 17.07 19.38
CA GLU A 395 2.84 17.96 18.94
C GLU A 395 2.93 19.22 19.82
N ARG A 396 1.78 19.84 20.14
CA ARG A 396 1.73 21.01 21.05
C ARG A 396 2.18 20.62 22.45
N PHE A 397 1.71 19.49 22.95
CA PHE A 397 2.12 18.98 24.27
C PHE A 397 3.64 18.68 24.28
N ALA A 398 4.17 17.99 23.29
CA ALA A 398 5.60 17.67 23.20
C ALA A 398 6.47 18.93 23.20
N ARG A 399 6.09 19.96 22.43
CA ARG A 399 6.78 21.27 22.43
C ARG A 399 6.75 21.94 23.81
N ALA A 400 5.60 21.99 24.46
CA ALA A 400 5.46 22.56 25.80
C ALA A 400 6.28 21.76 26.83
N TRP A 401 6.27 20.43 26.72
CA TRP A 401 7.07 19.52 27.55
C TRP A 401 8.57 19.79 27.38
N ASP A 402 9.04 19.95 26.16
CA ASP A 402 10.47 20.20 25.87
C ASP A 402 10.94 21.59 26.34
N CYS A 403 10.04 22.57 26.44
CA CYS A 403 10.33 23.88 27.04
C CYS A 403 10.50 23.82 28.58
N MET A 404 10.04 22.77 29.26
CA MET A 404 10.18 22.65 30.71
C MET A 404 11.63 22.30 31.11
N PRO A 405 12.16 22.92 32.19
CA PRO A 405 13.47 22.58 32.73
C PRO A 405 13.59 21.08 33.06
N LYS A 406 14.73 20.47 32.77
CA LYS A 406 14.99 19.04 33.03
C LYS A 406 14.74 18.64 34.50
N ALA A 407 15.02 19.56 35.43
CA ALA A 407 14.80 19.37 36.89
C ALA A 407 13.31 19.14 37.24
N VAL A 408 12.38 19.68 36.46
CA VAL A 408 10.93 19.50 36.66
C VAL A 408 10.43 18.29 35.86
N ARG A 409 10.90 18.19 34.61
CA ARG A 409 10.47 17.15 33.66
C ARG A 409 10.84 15.74 34.12
N SER A 410 12.06 15.54 34.63
CA SER A 410 12.56 14.22 34.99
C SER A 410 11.79 13.57 36.16
N PRO A 411 11.51 14.26 37.29
CA PRO A 411 10.66 13.72 38.37
C PRO A 411 9.23 13.42 37.92
N LEU A 412 8.62 14.30 37.12
CA LEU A 412 7.26 14.11 36.59
C LEU A 412 7.16 12.89 35.68
N ALA A 413 8.12 12.69 34.79
CA ALA A 413 8.18 11.50 33.95
C ALA A 413 8.37 10.21 34.76
N SER A 414 9.17 10.26 35.82
CA SER A 414 9.37 9.12 36.72
C SER A 414 8.11 8.78 37.52
N MET A 415 7.45 9.80 38.06
CA MET A 415 6.19 9.63 38.79
C MET A 415 5.09 9.04 37.89
N PHE A 416 4.93 9.57 36.70
CA PHE A 416 3.97 9.06 35.74
C PHE A 416 4.23 7.60 35.39
N ARG A 417 5.49 7.20 35.17
CA ARG A 417 5.88 5.81 34.92
C ARG A 417 5.51 4.86 36.07
N THR A 418 5.65 5.31 37.32
CA THR A 418 5.39 4.49 38.51
C THR A 418 3.90 4.33 38.78
N LEU A 419 3.10 5.36 38.51
CA LEU A 419 1.68 5.41 38.82
C LEU A 419 0.76 4.99 37.68
N ALA A 420 1.21 5.09 36.43
CA ALA A 420 0.38 4.78 35.27
C ALA A 420 0.17 3.26 35.14
N PRO A 421 -1.07 2.78 34.95
CA PRO A 421 -1.33 1.38 34.65
C PRO A 421 -0.53 0.86 33.48
N ALA A 422 -0.09 -0.39 33.53
CA ALA A 422 0.68 -1.04 32.46
C ALA A 422 -0.23 -1.38 31.27
N ASN A 423 -0.58 -0.38 30.45
CA ASN A 423 -1.32 -0.56 29.22
C ASN A 423 -0.62 0.14 28.04
N ASP A 424 -1.07 -0.14 26.82
CA ASP A 424 -0.44 0.33 25.60
C ASP A 424 -0.45 1.85 25.44
N GLN A 425 -1.52 2.53 25.87
CA GLN A 425 -1.63 3.98 25.79
C GLN A 425 -0.60 4.66 26.72
N ASN A 426 -0.50 4.18 27.95
CA ASN A 426 0.45 4.72 28.93
C ASN A 426 1.90 4.45 28.53
N ARG A 427 2.20 3.28 27.93
CA ARG A 427 3.53 2.99 27.37
C ARG A 427 3.91 4.01 26.29
N LYS A 428 2.98 4.38 25.40
CA LYS A 428 3.19 5.43 24.37
C LYS A 428 3.38 6.82 24.99
N LEU A 429 2.60 7.19 26.00
CA LEU A 429 2.74 8.47 26.69
C LEU A 429 4.06 8.58 27.45
N ILE A 430 4.50 7.49 28.10
CA ILE A 430 5.82 7.40 28.74
C ILE A 430 6.94 7.56 27.70
N ALA A 431 6.83 6.92 26.54
CA ALA A 431 7.79 7.08 25.45
C ALA A 431 7.85 8.53 24.96
N LEU A 432 6.71 9.22 24.84
CA LEU A 432 6.64 10.63 24.45
C LEU A 432 7.35 11.54 25.48
N SER A 433 7.17 11.27 26.79
CA SER A 433 7.78 12.07 27.89
C SER A 433 9.31 11.96 27.97
N ARG A 434 9.91 10.96 27.33
CA ARG A 434 11.36 10.70 27.29
C ARG A 434 12.05 11.25 26.03
N ASN A 435 11.65 12.39 25.51
CA ASN A 435 12.09 12.94 24.22
C ASN A 435 11.79 12.00 23.05
N GLY A 436 10.58 11.48 23.02
CA GLY A 436 10.12 10.61 21.95
C GLY A 436 10.72 9.20 21.93
N GLY A 437 11.57 8.83 22.94
CA GLY A 437 12.16 7.48 22.98
C GLY A 437 12.89 7.09 21.67
N GLY A 438 13.54 8.04 20.98
CA GLY A 438 14.12 7.82 19.67
C GLY A 438 13.12 7.94 18.50
N ILE A 439 11.87 8.31 18.76
CA ILE A 439 10.84 8.47 17.74
C ILE A 439 10.86 9.89 17.20
N VAL A 440 10.87 9.98 15.88
CA VAL A 440 11.06 11.25 15.17
C VAL A 440 9.87 12.21 15.32
N HIS A 441 8.62 11.69 15.53
CA HIS A 441 7.41 12.52 15.55
C HIS A 441 6.23 11.83 16.25
N PRO A 442 5.32 12.55 16.97
CA PRO A 442 4.13 11.99 17.61
C PRO A 442 3.21 11.15 16.72
N TYR A 443 3.16 11.42 15.42
CA TYR A 443 2.44 10.61 14.45
C TYR A 443 2.90 9.14 14.48
N PHE A 444 4.21 8.89 14.38
CA PHE A 444 4.74 7.53 14.40
C PHE A 444 4.46 6.83 15.72
N LEU A 445 4.51 7.57 16.83
CA LEU A 445 4.13 7.04 18.15
C LEU A 445 2.65 6.60 18.16
N SER A 446 1.75 7.34 17.55
CA SER A 446 0.33 6.98 17.48
C SER A 446 0.10 5.66 16.73
N ARG A 447 0.89 5.41 15.67
CA ARG A 447 0.83 4.22 14.82
C ARG A 447 1.68 3.03 15.34
N MET A 448 2.51 3.25 16.34
CA MET A 448 3.46 2.27 16.86
C MET A 448 2.76 1.07 17.52
N LEU A 449 3.22 -0.12 17.16
CA LEU A 449 2.81 -1.39 17.74
C LEU A 449 3.64 -1.71 19.00
N PHE A 450 4.95 -1.90 18.84
CA PHE A 450 5.90 -2.08 19.95
C PHE A 450 6.74 -0.82 20.14
N THR A 451 6.82 -0.31 21.39
CA THR A 451 7.71 0.80 21.73
C THR A 451 9.17 0.39 21.60
N LEU A 452 10.09 1.35 21.47
CA LEU A 452 11.52 1.06 21.39
C LEU A 452 12.02 0.23 22.59
N GLU A 453 11.51 0.49 23.81
CA GLU A 453 11.82 -0.30 25.00
C GLU A 453 11.38 -1.77 24.85
N GLN A 454 10.20 -2.02 24.31
CA GLN A 454 9.71 -3.36 24.03
C GLN A 454 10.50 -4.05 22.90
N GLN A 455 10.90 -3.29 21.87
CA GLN A 455 11.75 -3.82 20.80
C GLN A 455 13.13 -4.23 21.32
N ASN A 456 13.76 -3.44 22.18
CA ASN A 456 15.03 -3.79 22.82
C ASN A 456 14.93 -5.05 23.69
N GLN A 457 13.76 -5.30 24.30
CA GLN A 457 13.51 -6.54 25.04
C GLN A 457 13.28 -7.73 24.09
N LEU A 458 12.56 -7.52 22.98
CA LEU A 458 12.30 -8.54 21.95
C LEU A 458 13.58 -8.91 21.18
N LEU A 459 14.45 -7.94 20.91
CA LEU A 459 15.67 -8.07 20.10
C LEU A 459 16.92 -7.76 20.94
N PRO A 460 17.26 -8.59 21.95
CA PRO A 460 18.32 -8.26 22.90
C PRO A 460 19.74 -8.17 22.28
N ALA A 461 19.95 -8.80 21.13
CA ALA A 461 21.22 -8.74 20.41
C ALA A 461 21.37 -7.50 19.52
N MET A 462 20.32 -6.65 19.41
CA MET A 462 20.31 -5.49 18.51
C MET A 462 20.53 -4.20 19.28
N GLU A 463 21.63 -3.51 19.04
CA GLU A 463 21.93 -2.23 19.67
C GLU A 463 21.05 -1.09 19.10
N THR A 464 20.58 -0.20 19.97
CA THR A 464 19.69 0.93 19.64
C THR A 464 20.30 1.96 18.68
N ASN A 465 21.60 1.96 18.44
CA ASN A 465 22.28 2.87 17.50
C ASN A 465 22.98 2.10 16.38
N SER A 466 22.59 0.85 16.13
CA SER A 466 23.14 0.05 15.04
C SER A 466 22.81 0.66 13.66
N ALA A 467 23.59 0.31 12.65
CA ALA A 467 23.33 0.70 11.27
C ALA A 467 21.92 0.26 10.80
N ALA A 468 21.42 -0.88 11.32
CA ALA A 468 20.07 -1.35 11.04
C ALA A 468 19.00 -0.41 11.62
N PHE A 469 19.19 0.07 12.86
CA PHE A 469 18.28 1.03 13.48
C PHE A 469 18.23 2.35 12.68
N LEU A 470 19.39 2.89 12.29
CA LEU A 470 19.45 4.11 11.47
C LEU A 470 18.78 3.92 10.11
N ARG A 471 19.00 2.78 9.45
CA ARG A 471 18.29 2.45 8.19
C ARG A 471 16.77 2.33 8.38
N ALA A 472 16.31 1.73 9.47
CA ALA A 472 14.88 1.64 9.79
C ALA A 472 14.23 3.01 9.99
N GLN A 473 14.95 3.98 10.60
CA GLN A 473 14.47 5.33 10.84
C GLN A 473 14.50 6.24 9.61
N LYS A 474 15.36 5.95 8.64
CA LYS A 474 15.58 6.83 7.46
C LYS A 474 14.29 7.13 6.68
N PRO A 475 13.41 6.18 6.31
CA PRO A 475 12.16 6.49 5.61
C PRO A 475 11.21 7.39 6.41
N LEU A 476 11.22 7.26 7.74
CA LEU A 476 10.39 8.05 8.64
C LEU A 476 10.85 9.51 8.69
N THR A 477 12.18 9.71 8.82
CA THR A 477 12.78 11.06 8.85
C THR A 477 12.64 11.77 7.51
N GLU A 478 12.81 11.06 6.40
CA GLU A 478 12.60 11.60 5.06
C GLU A 478 11.15 12.02 4.81
N SER A 479 10.18 11.17 5.18
CA SER A 479 8.74 11.49 5.06
C SER A 479 8.37 12.70 5.93
N LEU A 480 8.88 12.75 7.16
CA LEU A 480 8.64 13.89 8.05
C LEU A 480 9.26 15.19 7.50
N SER A 481 10.51 15.16 7.01
CA SER A 481 11.19 16.35 6.50
C SER A 481 10.40 17.00 5.35
N ARG A 482 9.81 16.21 4.48
CA ARG A 482 8.94 16.70 3.39
C ARG A 482 7.64 17.31 3.89
N ALA A 483 7.10 16.78 4.99
CA ALA A 483 5.85 17.24 5.58
C ALA A 483 5.98 18.48 6.45
N LEU A 484 7.19 18.91 6.85
CA LEU A 484 7.40 20.01 7.82
C LEU A 484 6.84 21.35 7.36
N GLY A 485 6.82 21.63 6.05
CA GLY A 485 6.25 22.85 5.48
C GLY A 485 4.72 22.90 5.48
N LEU A 486 4.04 21.78 5.74
CA LEU A 486 2.58 21.72 5.75
C LEU A 486 2.00 22.16 7.10
N ASP A 487 0.75 22.64 7.09
CA ASP A 487 0.00 22.84 8.32
C ASP A 487 -0.17 21.50 9.09
N PRO A 488 -0.48 21.52 10.40
CA PRO A 488 -0.49 20.30 11.21
C PRO A 488 -1.46 19.21 10.72
N VAL A 489 -2.59 19.57 10.10
CA VAL A 489 -3.58 18.60 9.59
C VAL A 489 -3.08 17.98 8.28
N ASN A 490 -2.59 18.79 7.35
CA ASN A 490 -2.02 18.33 6.09
C ASN A 490 -0.72 17.55 6.31
N ARG A 491 0.06 17.88 7.34
CA ARG A 491 1.21 17.07 7.77
C ARG A 491 0.77 15.65 8.13
N VAL A 492 -0.30 15.50 8.92
CA VAL A 492 -0.86 14.18 9.24
C VAL A 492 -1.36 13.50 7.97
N SER A 493 -2.07 14.21 7.08
CA SER A 493 -2.55 13.66 5.80
C SER A 493 -1.40 13.10 4.95
N TYR A 494 -0.30 13.84 4.81
CA TYR A 494 0.89 13.39 4.09
C TYR A 494 1.51 12.14 4.73
N LEU A 495 1.69 12.15 6.06
CA LEU A 495 2.26 11.01 6.77
C LEU A 495 1.34 9.77 6.72
N GLU A 496 0.01 9.96 6.83
CA GLU A 496 -0.94 8.85 6.63
C GLU A 496 -0.83 8.27 5.22
N ALA A 497 -0.76 9.12 4.19
CA ALA A 497 -0.67 8.68 2.80
C ALA A 497 0.66 7.96 2.50
N ARG A 498 1.80 8.51 2.96
CA ARG A 498 3.13 7.98 2.64
C ARG A 498 3.63 6.88 3.58
N CYS A 499 3.08 6.80 4.78
CA CYS A 499 3.49 5.81 5.77
C CYS A 499 2.46 4.69 5.92
N TYR A 500 1.29 4.97 6.50
CA TYR A 500 0.30 3.93 6.80
C TYR A 500 -0.44 3.42 5.55
N MET A 501 -1.01 4.32 4.76
CA MET A 501 -1.78 3.93 3.56
C MET A 501 -0.92 3.16 2.57
N LEU A 502 0.23 3.70 2.21
CA LEU A 502 1.16 3.07 1.26
C LEU A 502 1.61 1.69 1.73
N ASN A 503 2.09 1.60 2.98
CA ASN A 503 2.84 0.45 3.47
C ASN A 503 1.98 -0.61 4.16
N THR A 504 0.71 -0.31 4.41
CA THR A 504 -0.27 -1.26 4.96
C THR A 504 -1.44 -1.38 4.00
N LEU A 505 -2.27 -0.35 3.85
CA LEU A 505 -3.56 -0.49 3.17
C LEU A 505 -3.45 -0.78 1.67
N LEU A 506 -2.61 -0.05 0.91
CA LEU A 506 -2.44 -0.28 -0.53
C LEU A 506 -1.72 -1.59 -0.81
N ARG A 507 -0.66 -1.88 -0.03
CA ARG A 507 0.08 -3.13 -0.15
C ARG A 507 -0.81 -4.34 0.13
N ASP A 508 -1.54 -4.31 1.23
CA ASP A 508 -2.43 -5.40 1.63
C ASP A 508 -3.59 -5.55 0.64
N SER A 509 -4.14 -4.42 0.17
CA SER A 509 -5.19 -4.43 -0.86
C SER A 509 -4.70 -5.13 -2.14
N ASP A 510 -3.48 -4.83 -2.62
CA ASP A 510 -2.92 -5.45 -3.81
C ASP A 510 -2.66 -6.96 -3.60
N PHE A 511 -1.94 -7.35 -2.54
CA PHE A 511 -1.59 -8.76 -2.31
C PHE A 511 -2.81 -9.64 -2.12
N MET A 512 -3.75 -9.19 -1.28
CA MET A 512 -4.91 -9.98 -0.90
C MET A 512 -5.93 -10.09 -2.04
N SER A 513 -6.14 -9.03 -2.80
CA SER A 513 -7.04 -9.08 -3.94
C SER A 513 -6.44 -9.87 -5.11
N MET A 514 -5.14 -9.71 -5.34
CA MET A 514 -4.46 -10.42 -6.41
C MET A 514 -4.24 -11.91 -6.12
N ALA A 515 -4.30 -12.35 -4.86
CA ALA A 515 -4.37 -13.77 -4.53
C ALA A 515 -5.55 -14.47 -5.23
N HIS A 516 -6.59 -13.72 -5.59
CA HIS A 516 -7.78 -14.20 -6.30
C HIS A 516 -7.89 -13.66 -7.74
N GLY A 517 -6.89 -12.94 -8.25
CA GLY A 517 -6.96 -12.30 -9.57
C GLY A 517 -8.08 -11.26 -9.64
N LEU A 518 -8.24 -10.45 -8.60
CA LEU A 518 -9.17 -9.32 -8.54
C LEU A 518 -8.40 -8.00 -8.51
N GLU A 519 -8.70 -7.10 -9.44
CA GLU A 519 -8.14 -5.75 -9.46
C GLU A 519 -8.93 -4.80 -8.56
N VAL A 520 -8.26 -4.17 -7.60
CA VAL A 520 -8.82 -3.09 -6.79
C VAL A 520 -8.31 -1.74 -7.30
N ARG A 521 -9.25 -0.84 -7.63
CA ARG A 521 -9.01 0.54 -8.03
C ARG A 521 -9.40 1.50 -6.91
N VAL A 522 -8.69 2.62 -6.79
CA VAL A 522 -8.77 3.52 -5.63
C VAL A 522 -8.96 4.99 -6.03
N PRO A 523 -10.15 5.39 -6.51
CA PRO A 523 -10.37 6.71 -7.09
C PRO A 523 -10.08 7.88 -6.15
N LEU A 524 -10.27 7.71 -4.83
CA LEU A 524 -10.08 8.79 -3.85
C LEU A 524 -8.63 9.23 -3.68
N ILE A 525 -7.68 8.49 -4.26
CA ILE A 525 -6.25 8.81 -4.26
C ILE A 525 -5.67 8.99 -5.65
N ASP A 526 -6.48 9.34 -6.65
CA ASP A 526 -5.92 9.89 -7.91
C ASP A 526 -4.89 10.96 -7.54
N HIS A 527 -3.70 10.87 -8.12
CA HIS A 527 -2.56 11.69 -7.67
C HIS A 527 -2.78 13.20 -7.84
N ARG A 528 -3.58 13.63 -8.83
CA ARG A 528 -3.94 15.06 -9.02
C ARG A 528 -4.94 15.51 -7.96
N LEU A 529 -5.99 14.69 -7.73
CA LEU A 529 -6.96 14.93 -6.67
C LEU A 529 -6.28 14.99 -5.29
N ALA A 530 -5.46 13.98 -4.96
CA ALA A 530 -4.75 13.90 -3.68
C ALA A 530 -3.87 15.15 -3.44
N ARG A 531 -3.17 15.60 -4.48
CA ARG A 531 -2.34 16.79 -4.42
C ARG A 531 -3.16 18.07 -4.23
N ARG A 532 -4.29 18.22 -4.96
CA ARG A 532 -5.20 19.35 -4.78
C ARG A 532 -5.76 19.40 -3.36
N ILE A 533 -6.23 18.28 -2.82
CA ILE A 533 -6.74 18.18 -1.46
C ILE A 533 -5.67 18.55 -0.43
N LEU A 534 -4.42 18.15 -0.64
CA LEU A 534 -3.32 18.46 0.28
C LEU A 534 -2.92 19.95 0.24
N ALA A 535 -3.14 20.63 -0.88
CA ALA A 535 -2.90 22.05 -1.03
C ALA A 535 -3.98 22.94 -0.36
N LEU A 536 -5.15 22.39 -0.03
CA LEU A 536 -6.22 23.12 0.66
C LEU A 536 -5.88 23.30 2.15
N PRO A 537 -6.38 24.36 2.81
CA PRO A 537 -6.19 24.56 4.26
C PRO A 537 -6.66 23.34 5.06
N GLY A 538 -5.80 22.80 5.91
CA GLY A 538 -6.12 21.61 6.71
C GLY A 538 -7.33 21.79 7.63
N SER A 539 -7.63 23.04 8.06
CA SER A 539 -8.81 23.37 8.84
C SER A 539 -10.14 23.03 8.13
N TRP A 540 -10.16 22.99 6.80
CA TRP A 540 -11.35 22.67 6.02
C TRP A 540 -11.68 21.18 5.98
N LYS A 541 -10.71 20.34 6.33
CA LYS A 541 -10.88 18.89 6.47
C LYS A 541 -11.45 18.48 7.83
N LEU A 542 -11.55 19.43 8.77
CA LEU A 542 -12.00 19.17 10.13
C LEU A 542 -13.20 20.06 10.48
N ASP A 543 -14.23 19.43 11.04
CA ASP A 543 -15.37 20.10 11.67
C ASP A 543 -15.75 19.38 12.96
N SER A 544 -16.47 20.06 13.85
CA SER A 544 -16.97 19.50 15.11
C SER A 544 -18.20 18.61 14.92
N GLY A 545 -19.00 18.87 13.90
CA GLY A 545 -20.28 18.21 13.66
C GLY A 545 -20.29 17.22 12.50
N THR A 546 -19.53 17.49 11.43
CA THR A 546 -19.54 16.69 10.21
C THR A 546 -18.21 15.95 10.02
N PRO A 547 -18.19 14.61 9.95
CA PRO A 547 -17.01 13.87 9.55
C PRO A 547 -16.66 14.16 8.08
N LYS A 548 -15.37 14.34 7.77
CA LYS A 548 -14.88 14.59 6.41
C LYS A 548 -15.65 15.72 5.68
N PRO A 549 -15.75 16.91 6.29
CA PRO A 549 -16.67 17.97 5.81
C PRO A 549 -16.41 18.37 4.35
N LEU A 550 -15.16 18.32 3.88
CA LEU A 550 -14.82 18.64 2.50
C LEU A 550 -15.36 17.57 1.51
N LEU A 551 -15.31 16.29 1.87
CA LEU A 551 -15.87 15.22 1.04
C LEU A 551 -17.40 15.28 1.04
N VAL A 552 -18.01 15.43 2.23
CA VAL A 552 -19.47 15.52 2.37
C VAL A 552 -20.02 16.76 1.66
N GLY A 553 -19.34 17.89 1.76
CA GLY A 553 -19.69 19.12 1.03
C GLY A 553 -19.64 18.93 -0.50
N ALA A 554 -18.61 18.28 -1.00
CA ALA A 554 -18.47 17.96 -2.43
C ALA A 554 -19.58 17.02 -2.95
N LEU A 555 -20.26 16.27 -2.08
CA LEU A 555 -21.40 15.42 -2.43
C LEU A 555 -22.76 16.13 -2.31
N ASP A 556 -22.79 17.39 -1.91
CA ASP A 556 -23.98 18.25 -1.90
C ASP A 556 -25.22 17.64 -1.19
N GLY A 557 -25.00 17.08 0.00
CA GLY A 557 -26.07 16.52 0.85
C GLY A 557 -26.75 15.26 0.32
N ARG A 558 -26.20 14.56 -0.67
CA ARG A 558 -26.82 13.38 -1.30
C ARG A 558 -26.69 12.10 -0.50
N LEU A 559 -25.71 12.03 0.40
CA LEU A 559 -25.61 10.88 1.27
C LEU A 559 -26.70 10.93 2.34
N PRO A 560 -27.33 9.79 2.68
CA PRO A 560 -28.27 9.74 3.78
C PRO A 560 -27.62 10.23 5.09
N GLU A 561 -28.33 11.05 5.88
CA GLU A 561 -27.83 11.60 7.15
C GLU A 561 -27.31 10.53 8.11
N GLN A 562 -28.00 9.39 8.18
CA GLN A 562 -27.57 8.24 8.98
C GLN A 562 -26.22 7.66 8.58
N ILE A 563 -25.78 7.85 7.32
CA ILE A 563 -24.45 7.45 6.84
C ILE A 563 -23.40 8.49 7.20
N VAL A 564 -23.72 9.78 7.04
CA VAL A 564 -22.82 10.89 7.36
C VAL A 564 -22.49 10.93 8.85
N HIS A 565 -23.51 10.82 9.72
CA HIS A 565 -23.34 10.97 11.17
C HIS A 565 -23.12 9.67 11.93
N ARG A 566 -23.00 8.52 11.23
CA ARG A 566 -22.69 7.27 11.91
C ARG A 566 -21.33 7.33 12.60
N ARG A 567 -21.23 6.70 13.76
CA ARG A 567 -19.93 6.50 14.41
C ARG A 567 -19.05 5.65 13.50
N LYS A 568 -17.87 6.17 13.14
CA LYS A 568 -16.89 5.41 12.35
C LYS A 568 -16.53 4.12 13.07
N ARG A 569 -16.68 2.99 12.37
CA ARG A 569 -16.09 1.70 12.72
C ARG A 569 -15.05 1.35 11.67
N GLY A 570 -13.91 0.79 12.09
CA GLY A 570 -13.00 0.14 11.16
C GLY A 570 -13.61 -1.19 10.71
N PHE A 571 -13.30 -1.62 9.51
CA PHE A 571 -13.63 -2.98 9.05
C PHE A 571 -12.73 -3.98 9.79
N THR A 572 -13.07 -4.25 11.05
CA THR A 572 -12.28 -5.10 11.94
C THR A 572 -13.02 -6.39 12.23
N LEU A 573 -12.31 -7.50 12.06
CA LEU A 573 -12.74 -8.83 12.47
C LEU A 573 -12.63 -8.97 13.99
N PRO A 574 -13.41 -9.84 14.66
CA PRO A 574 -13.38 -10.04 16.09
C PRO A 574 -12.15 -10.82 16.58
N PHE A 575 -10.94 -10.40 16.11
CA PHE A 575 -9.67 -11.05 16.42
C PHE A 575 -9.40 -11.20 17.91
N GLU A 576 -9.77 -10.21 18.72
CA GLU A 576 -9.55 -10.27 20.16
C GLU A 576 -10.30 -11.44 20.79
N HIS A 577 -11.55 -11.68 20.36
CA HIS A 577 -12.34 -12.80 20.84
C HIS A 577 -11.77 -14.13 20.33
N TRP A 578 -11.51 -14.21 19.04
CA TRP A 578 -11.00 -15.43 18.40
C TRP A 578 -9.63 -15.88 18.94
N LEU A 579 -8.73 -14.95 19.20
CA LEU A 579 -7.41 -15.25 19.76
C LEU A 579 -7.47 -15.74 21.21
N ARG A 580 -8.53 -15.38 21.97
CA ARG A 580 -8.76 -15.88 23.33
C ARG A 580 -9.40 -17.25 23.35
N ASP A 581 -10.07 -17.64 22.25
CA ASP A 581 -10.86 -18.85 22.15
C ASP A 581 -10.35 -19.79 21.03
N ALA A 582 -10.97 -19.76 19.87
CA ALA A 582 -10.77 -20.77 18.82
C ALA A 582 -9.39 -20.75 18.17
N LEU A 583 -8.75 -19.58 18.03
CA LEU A 583 -7.38 -19.46 17.47
C LEU A 583 -6.28 -19.65 18.54
N ARG A 584 -6.65 -19.72 19.79
CA ARG A 584 -5.70 -19.79 20.90
C ARG A 584 -4.72 -20.96 20.79
N PRO A 585 -5.15 -22.21 20.59
CA PRO A 585 -4.21 -23.35 20.53
C PRO A 585 -3.20 -23.22 19.39
N MET A 586 -3.67 -22.73 18.23
CA MET A 586 -2.87 -22.55 17.03
C MET A 586 -1.78 -21.49 17.25
N VAL A 587 -2.15 -20.33 17.81
CA VAL A 587 -1.21 -19.23 18.05
C VAL A 587 -0.22 -19.58 19.16
N GLU A 588 -0.67 -20.21 20.25
CA GLU A 588 0.22 -20.65 21.35
C GLU A 588 1.27 -21.66 20.86
N ASP A 589 0.86 -22.65 20.06
CA ASP A 589 1.78 -23.65 19.52
C ASP A 589 2.83 -23.02 18.60
N ASN A 590 2.40 -22.10 17.72
CA ASN A 590 3.32 -21.39 16.83
C ASN A 590 4.30 -20.48 17.58
N LEU A 591 3.81 -19.67 18.54
CA LEU A 591 4.65 -18.77 19.33
C LEU A 591 5.66 -19.51 20.21
N ARG A 592 5.36 -20.75 20.66
CA ARG A 592 6.33 -21.60 21.37
C ARG A 592 7.49 -22.01 20.47
N LYS A 593 7.27 -22.13 19.18
CA LYS A 593 8.27 -22.54 18.17
C LYS A 593 9.07 -21.37 17.58
N ILE A 594 8.88 -20.15 18.07
CA ILE A 594 9.59 -18.98 17.53
C ILE A 594 11.11 -19.09 17.69
N GLY A 595 11.54 -19.86 18.70
CA GLY A 595 12.95 -20.16 18.93
C GLY A 595 13.53 -21.32 18.09
N ASP A 596 12.74 -22.02 17.29
CA ASP A 596 13.19 -23.19 16.52
C ASP A 596 13.62 -22.86 15.07
N GLY A 597 13.42 -21.60 14.63
CA GLY A 597 13.64 -21.19 13.25
C GLY A 597 14.66 -20.07 13.08
N VAL A 598 14.53 -19.36 11.97
CA VAL A 598 15.39 -18.23 11.56
C VAL A 598 15.40 -17.09 12.59
N LEU A 599 14.31 -16.97 13.38
CA LEU A 599 14.17 -15.95 14.43
C LEU A 599 14.90 -16.30 15.74
N ARG A 600 15.42 -17.51 15.89
CA ARG A 600 16.02 -18.03 17.14
C ARG A 600 17.10 -17.13 17.72
N THR A 601 17.97 -16.60 16.86
CA THR A 601 19.10 -15.75 17.29
C THR A 601 18.74 -14.28 17.45
N LEU A 602 17.57 -13.89 16.96
CA LEU A 602 17.13 -12.50 16.91
C LEU A 602 16.10 -12.16 18.00
N ILE A 603 15.11 -13.04 18.22
CA ILE A 603 13.95 -12.76 19.07
C ILE A 603 14.03 -13.54 20.39
N SER A 604 13.76 -12.86 21.51
CA SER A 604 13.70 -13.43 22.84
C SER A 604 12.38 -14.18 23.07
N GLU A 605 12.42 -15.53 23.12
CA GLU A 605 11.25 -16.36 23.43
C GLU A 605 10.56 -15.97 24.75
N ARG A 606 11.37 -15.62 25.78
CA ARG A 606 10.84 -15.20 27.08
C ARG A 606 9.92 -13.98 26.93
N VAL A 607 10.33 -13.00 26.12
CA VAL A 607 9.56 -11.78 25.89
C VAL A 607 8.32 -12.07 25.06
N VAL A 608 8.43 -12.94 24.04
CA VAL A 608 7.25 -13.39 23.25
C VAL A 608 6.19 -14.03 24.14
N ARG A 609 6.59 -14.92 25.05
CA ARG A 609 5.67 -15.52 26.04
C ARG A 609 5.04 -14.47 26.96
N SER A 610 5.81 -13.46 27.38
CA SER A 610 5.27 -12.34 28.18
C SER A 610 4.24 -11.52 27.40
N VAL A 611 4.48 -11.24 26.11
CA VAL A 611 3.51 -10.53 25.24
C VAL A 611 2.20 -11.31 25.12
N TRP A 612 2.28 -12.63 24.95
CA TRP A 612 1.10 -13.51 24.90
C TRP A 612 0.34 -13.49 26.22
N GLN A 613 1.04 -13.61 27.36
CA GLN A 613 0.42 -13.57 28.69
C GLN A 613 -0.22 -12.19 28.97
N ASP A 614 0.46 -11.10 28.61
CA ASP A 614 -0.09 -9.73 28.74
C ASP A 614 -1.40 -9.57 27.96
N PHE A 615 -1.51 -10.22 26.79
CA PHE A 615 -2.75 -10.22 26.01
C PHE A 615 -3.86 -11.01 26.73
N LEU A 616 -3.57 -12.21 27.21
CA LEU A 616 -4.57 -13.02 27.93
C LEU A 616 -5.10 -12.30 29.18
N GLU A 617 -4.27 -11.52 29.85
CA GLU A 617 -4.61 -10.72 31.04
C GLU A 617 -5.18 -9.33 30.72
N GLY A 618 -5.35 -8.96 29.43
CA GLY A 618 -5.92 -7.68 28.99
C GLY A 618 -4.99 -6.47 29.13
N ARG A 619 -3.69 -6.67 29.33
CA ARG A 619 -2.69 -5.58 29.45
C ARG A 619 -2.18 -5.08 28.10
N THR A 620 -2.41 -5.82 27.02
CA THR A 620 -2.04 -5.43 25.66
C THR A 620 -3.10 -5.84 24.63
N SER A 621 -3.11 -5.17 23.48
CA SER A 621 -4.05 -5.46 22.39
C SER A 621 -3.68 -6.77 21.67
N TRP A 622 -4.66 -7.36 21.00
CA TRP A 622 -4.52 -8.57 20.19
C TRP A 622 -3.48 -8.43 19.05
N SER A 623 -3.28 -7.23 18.55
CA SER A 623 -2.41 -6.96 17.40
C SER A 623 -0.93 -7.32 17.66
N ARG A 624 -0.47 -7.27 18.92
CA ARG A 624 0.91 -7.61 19.27
C ARG A 624 1.21 -9.11 19.16
N PRO A 625 0.52 -10.01 19.87
CA PRO A 625 0.75 -11.44 19.69
C PRO A 625 0.44 -11.89 18.26
N TRP A 626 -0.55 -11.28 17.61
CA TRP A 626 -0.88 -11.55 16.22
C TRP A 626 0.29 -11.21 15.28
N SER A 627 0.93 -10.06 15.46
CA SER A 627 2.09 -9.69 14.65
C SER A 627 3.26 -10.68 14.78
N LEU A 628 3.52 -11.17 15.98
CA LEU A 628 4.57 -12.17 16.22
C LEU A 628 4.21 -13.51 15.56
N TYR A 629 2.94 -13.91 15.62
CA TYR A 629 2.44 -15.10 14.96
C TYR A 629 2.59 -15.01 13.42
N VAL A 630 2.15 -13.92 12.81
CA VAL A 630 2.28 -13.70 11.36
C VAL A 630 3.74 -13.67 10.93
N LEU A 631 4.60 -12.98 11.69
CA LEU A 631 6.04 -12.94 11.42
C LEU A 631 6.65 -14.35 11.41
N GLN A 632 6.32 -15.16 12.41
CA GLN A 632 6.82 -16.54 12.50
C GLN A 632 6.34 -17.39 11.31
N CYS A 633 5.06 -17.32 10.96
CA CYS A 633 4.50 -18.04 9.81
C CYS A 633 5.21 -17.64 8.50
N TRP A 634 5.42 -16.34 8.31
CA TRP A 634 6.08 -15.81 7.11
C TRP A 634 7.54 -16.27 7.03
N CYS A 635 8.29 -16.19 8.13
CA CYS A 635 9.70 -16.62 8.20
C CYS A 635 9.84 -18.13 7.95
N GLN A 636 8.97 -18.95 8.56
CA GLN A 636 8.98 -20.41 8.35
C GLN A 636 8.74 -20.76 6.88
N ARG A 637 7.87 -20.03 6.19
CA ARG A 637 7.54 -20.31 4.80
C ARG A 637 8.62 -19.85 3.82
N HIS A 638 9.21 -18.68 4.03
CA HIS A 638 10.01 -18.02 3.02
C HIS A 638 11.52 -18.02 3.30
N LEU A 639 11.92 -18.16 4.56
CA LEU A 639 13.32 -18.07 4.97
C LEU A 639 13.88 -19.38 5.54
N SER A 640 13.04 -20.35 5.87
CA SER A 640 13.54 -21.70 6.20
C SER A 640 14.04 -22.42 4.95
N ASN A 641 15.14 -23.15 5.09
CA ASN A 641 15.74 -23.94 4.00
C ASN A 641 14.85 -25.12 3.61
#